data_796c304ec32186d3e247aaba8c022f1d
#
_entry.id   796c304ec32186d3e247aaba8c022f1d
#
_cell.length_a   1.000
_cell.length_b   1.000
_cell.length_c   1.000
_cell.angle_alpha   90.00
_cell.angle_beta   90.00
_cell.angle_gamma   90.00
#
_symmetry.space_group_name_H-M   'P 1'
#
loop_
_entity.id
_entity.type
_entity.pdbx_description
1 polymer ?
#
loop_
_entity_poly.entity_id
_entity_poly.type
_entity_poly.pdbx_seq_one_letter_code
_entity_poly.pdbx_strand_id
1 'polypeptide(L)'
;MTLKPWREIAEPHSDVRQGNFLQSEFAADLTRVHARNASEEYQDPAKFFQRTFITEGMRLLLDSVVRRLAGKGGDPVIQLQTAFGGGKTHTMLAVYHLAKGEAPASDLQGVPPILDAVGINELPKAHVAVLDGNQSSPSQPVIRDGLKIHTLWGDLAWQLGRAEGYALVADADTSGKSPGKAVLEQLLSRYAPCVILIDELVAYMRQFDVGEKLTGGTFDTNLSFIQALTEALKAVPTAVLLASLPEATREAGGQQGEQALQALSHYFARIHTLWKPIATEEAFEIVRRRLFSNINNKLAQDQVCRAFADYYTANRNDFPQETQDSKYFERLVRAYPIHPEVFDRLYEDWSTLDNFQRTRGVLKLMATVIHRLWESGNNDPLIMPGSFPLMEAKTRNEVLYYLPQGWDPVIERDVDGERSEPWDLENRDTRFGSVQACRRTARAIFLGSAPNTSSQGLRGIDLERVILGVATPGEPVSLFKDALRRLGDRLHYLNEANNRFWLDTRPNLRREMEERKRRFQDREDVFPTIRERVQRSVANGIFGGTHIFTSSGDVPDDWALRLVVLPPDAAFSKSGQSIAIDRATETLRNRGDQPRFRQNRLIFLVADYDSVSRLKDHVRSYLAWRSIVNDYKDNRIVLDNLMARHAQASLDQAEETVKRMVRETYRWLLAPMQEARPGKGLSEIVWEHFALNPGAQNWSQEIERVLKDNELLIGEWAPIHLARLLRDWFWKDNVKDVSALNVWQQSCQQLYLPRLKDDDVFFNTMAAGAESREFFGIAQGKEDDRYVGFSYGKRTSLIRDSSLLLIEPIAAAAYMEQLRAAEEASRAQAASATTGAATTTSPGEGTPSATGTSSPGAGAGTASQAINKRFYGVFDLDPIQAKRQFADLADEVVQQFTVRPGVNVTITVEVQAESPTGFDAGIQRAVTENCTTLKFKPGSFEPE
;
A
#
# COMPACT_ATOMS: atom_id res chain seq x y z
N MET A 1 25.25 10.00 38.56
CA MET A 1 25.21 8.76 39.36
C MET A 1 24.82 7.65 38.42
N THR A 2 25.59 6.57 38.37
CA THR A 2 25.20 5.39 37.58
C THR A 2 24.04 4.70 38.30
N LEU A 3 22.90 4.57 37.58
CA LEU A 3 21.73 3.86 38.11
C LEU A 3 22.08 2.37 38.30
N LYS A 4 21.57 1.76 39.34
CA LYS A 4 21.75 0.32 39.54
C LYS A 4 20.91 -0.48 38.56
N PRO A 5 21.46 -1.58 38.01
CA PRO A 5 20.67 -2.50 37.16
C PRO A 5 19.51 -3.12 37.94
N TRP A 6 18.41 -3.40 37.23
CA TRP A 6 17.22 -4.00 37.84
C TRP A 6 17.52 -5.29 38.61
N ARG A 7 18.46 -6.12 38.12
CA ARG A 7 18.83 -7.41 38.73
C ARG A 7 19.58 -7.31 40.09
N GLU A 8 20.12 -6.13 40.43
CA GLU A 8 20.70 -5.88 41.76
C GLU A 8 19.65 -5.41 42.77
N ILE A 9 18.46 -5.04 42.32
CA ILE A 9 17.39 -4.48 43.14
C ILE A 9 16.22 -5.46 43.27
N ALA A 10 15.88 -6.19 42.21
CA ALA A 10 14.78 -7.16 42.19
C ALA A 10 15.29 -8.54 41.79
N GLU A 11 15.00 -9.56 42.60
CA GLU A 11 15.42 -10.94 42.36
C GLU A 11 14.23 -11.77 41.84
N PRO A 12 14.36 -12.44 40.68
CA PRO A 12 13.33 -13.36 40.20
C PRO A 12 13.19 -14.57 41.11
N HIS A 13 12.01 -15.17 41.22
CA HIS A 13 11.80 -16.45 41.89
C HIS A 13 12.71 -17.55 41.30
N SER A 14 13.03 -18.57 42.08
CA SER A 14 13.97 -19.62 41.70
C SER A 14 13.58 -20.37 40.44
N ASP A 15 12.32 -20.65 40.25
CA ASP A 15 11.75 -21.25 39.03
C ASP A 15 11.98 -20.39 37.77
N VAL A 16 11.71 -19.07 37.85
CA VAL A 16 11.97 -18.12 36.79
C VAL A 16 13.47 -18.00 36.53
N ARG A 17 14.27 -17.88 37.55
CA ARG A 17 15.74 -17.77 37.47
C ARG A 17 16.39 -18.99 36.81
N GLN A 18 15.88 -20.18 37.07
CA GLN A 18 16.41 -21.44 36.54
C GLN A 18 15.81 -21.78 35.15
N GLY A 19 14.78 -21.06 34.71
CA GLY A 19 14.07 -21.37 33.47
C GLY A 19 13.25 -22.65 33.51
N ASN A 20 12.97 -23.17 34.72
CA ASN A 20 12.24 -24.39 34.97
C ASN A 20 10.75 -24.10 35.20
N PHE A 21 10.12 -23.47 34.22
CA PHE A 21 8.67 -23.19 34.26
C PHE A 21 7.95 -23.85 33.07
N LEU A 22 7.00 -24.70 33.40
CA LEU A 22 6.11 -25.30 32.38
C LEU A 22 4.87 -24.42 32.15
N GLN A 23 4.28 -24.48 30.98
CA GLN A 23 3.04 -23.75 30.66
C GLN A 23 1.90 -24.08 31.64
N SER A 24 1.89 -25.32 32.12
CA SER A 24 0.94 -25.80 33.13
C SER A 24 1.11 -25.15 34.50
N GLU A 25 2.29 -24.59 34.80
CA GLU A 25 2.56 -23.99 36.12
C GLU A 25 2.00 -22.58 36.27
N PHE A 26 1.72 -21.90 35.16
CA PHE A 26 0.97 -20.63 35.16
C PHE A 26 -0.55 -20.86 35.05
N ALA A 27 -1.01 -22.11 35.01
CA ALA A 27 -2.41 -22.51 35.02
C ALA A 27 -2.76 -23.06 36.42
N ALA A 28 -3.42 -22.27 37.23
CA ALA A 28 -4.04 -22.76 38.46
C ALA A 28 -5.04 -23.86 38.08
N ASP A 29 -4.91 -25.02 38.74
CA ASP A 29 -5.81 -26.17 38.56
C ASP A 29 -6.38 -26.57 39.92
N LEU A 30 -7.62 -26.21 40.14
CA LEU A 30 -8.32 -26.42 41.42
C LEU A 30 -8.49 -27.90 41.75
N THR A 31 -8.70 -28.74 40.72
CA THR A 31 -8.91 -30.18 40.93
C THR A 31 -7.59 -30.89 41.34
N ARG A 32 -6.47 -30.50 40.76
CA ARG A 32 -5.18 -31.02 41.15
C ARG A 32 -4.81 -30.63 42.59
N VAL A 33 -5.08 -29.41 43.02
CA VAL A 33 -4.87 -28.97 44.40
C VAL A 33 -5.77 -29.76 45.37
N HIS A 34 -7.03 -29.94 44.99
CA HIS A 34 -7.99 -30.74 45.80
C HIS A 34 -7.55 -32.23 45.90
N ALA A 35 -7.01 -32.79 44.80
CA ALA A 35 -6.50 -34.14 44.75
C ALA A 35 -5.07 -34.30 45.35
N ARG A 36 -4.45 -33.24 45.87
CA ARG A 36 -3.11 -33.18 46.42
C ARG A 36 -1.99 -33.63 45.47
N ASN A 37 -2.14 -33.34 44.16
CA ASN A 37 -1.16 -33.65 43.12
C ASN A 37 -0.76 -32.41 42.28
N ALA A 38 -0.95 -31.22 42.84
CA ALA A 38 -0.52 -29.96 42.23
C ALA A 38 0.95 -29.66 42.61
N SER A 39 1.56 -28.69 41.92
CA SER A 39 2.88 -28.15 42.29
C SER A 39 2.85 -27.57 43.71
N GLU A 40 3.97 -27.62 44.39
CA GLU A 40 4.09 -27.16 45.79
C GLU A 40 3.61 -25.71 45.97
N GLU A 41 3.82 -24.88 44.97
CA GLU A 41 3.40 -23.48 44.91
C GLU A 41 1.88 -23.30 45.07
N TYR A 42 1.08 -24.15 44.44
CA TYR A 42 -0.38 -24.12 44.54
C TYR A 42 -0.92 -24.98 45.65
N GLN A 43 -0.14 -25.99 46.09
CA GLN A 43 -0.56 -26.93 47.13
C GLN A 43 -0.35 -26.40 48.55
N ASP A 44 0.76 -25.67 48.77
CA ASP A 44 1.09 -25.05 50.06
C ASP A 44 0.41 -23.69 50.21
N PRO A 45 -0.51 -23.49 51.21
CA PRO A 45 -1.19 -22.23 51.41
C PRO A 45 -0.29 -21.02 51.61
N ALA A 46 0.80 -21.18 52.39
CA ALA A 46 1.72 -20.07 52.65
C ALA A 46 2.47 -19.65 51.39
N LYS A 47 2.96 -20.60 50.58
CA LYS A 47 3.61 -20.34 49.31
C LYS A 47 2.64 -19.73 48.29
N PHE A 48 1.40 -20.20 48.25
CA PHE A 48 0.37 -19.66 47.40
C PHE A 48 0.11 -18.18 47.68
N PHE A 49 -0.15 -17.82 48.96
CA PHE A 49 -0.40 -16.41 49.30
C PHE A 49 0.86 -15.55 49.25
N GLN A 50 2.05 -16.09 49.43
CA GLN A 50 3.30 -15.37 49.22
C GLN A 50 3.44 -14.86 47.75
N ARG A 51 3.01 -15.65 46.76
CA ARG A 51 3.07 -15.37 45.32
C ARG A 51 1.79 -14.74 44.77
N THR A 52 0.74 -14.65 45.58
CA THR A 52 -0.55 -14.08 45.19
C THR A 52 -0.60 -12.61 45.60
N PHE A 53 -0.89 -11.74 44.65
CA PHE A 53 -1.31 -10.38 44.95
C PHE A 53 -2.82 -10.37 45.19
N ILE A 54 -3.25 -10.05 46.41
CA ILE A 54 -4.68 -9.90 46.70
C ILE A 54 -5.15 -8.56 46.16
N THR A 55 -5.80 -8.60 44.99
CA THR A 55 -6.44 -7.42 44.35
C THR A 55 -7.58 -6.91 45.22
N GLU A 56 -8.01 -5.65 44.99
CA GLU A 56 -9.15 -5.12 45.72
C GLU A 56 -10.42 -5.95 45.51
N GLY A 57 -10.67 -6.38 44.24
CA GLY A 57 -11.76 -7.31 43.95
C GLY A 57 -11.65 -8.63 44.73
N MET A 58 -10.48 -9.26 44.73
CA MET A 58 -10.24 -10.49 45.51
C MET A 58 -10.39 -10.26 47.02
N ARG A 59 -9.88 -9.14 47.54
CA ARG A 59 -10.01 -8.78 48.97
C ARG A 59 -11.48 -8.71 49.44
N LEU A 60 -12.31 -7.99 48.69
CA LEU A 60 -13.75 -7.87 48.97
C LEU A 60 -14.46 -9.22 48.87
N LEU A 61 -14.09 -10.05 47.87
CA LEU A 61 -14.65 -11.40 47.75
C LEU A 61 -14.27 -12.29 48.95
N LEU A 62 -13.00 -12.29 49.33
CA LEU A 62 -12.50 -13.05 50.46
C LEU A 62 -13.16 -12.56 51.76
N ASP A 63 -13.37 -11.25 51.96
CA ASP A 63 -14.11 -10.68 53.07
C ASP A 63 -15.58 -11.23 53.10
N SER A 64 -16.26 -11.23 51.97
CA SER A 64 -17.64 -11.76 51.87
C SER A 64 -17.69 -13.26 52.20
N VAL A 65 -16.75 -14.06 51.71
CA VAL A 65 -16.66 -15.49 51.98
C VAL A 65 -16.37 -15.78 53.47
N VAL A 66 -15.39 -15.08 54.04
CA VAL A 66 -15.03 -15.24 55.46
C VAL A 66 -16.18 -14.84 56.37
N ARG A 67 -16.88 -13.71 56.09
CA ARG A 67 -18.10 -13.31 56.82
C ARG A 67 -19.17 -14.41 56.76
N ARG A 68 -19.39 -14.96 55.55
CA ARG A 68 -20.36 -16.01 55.30
C ARG A 68 -20.06 -17.25 56.13
N LEU A 69 -18.84 -17.76 56.07
CA LEU A 69 -18.41 -18.94 56.84
C LEU A 69 -18.46 -18.73 58.35
N ALA A 70 -18.20 -17.50 58.81
CA ALA A 70 -18.29 -17.12 60.22
C ALA A 70 -19.75 -16.84 60.70
N GLY A 71 -20.77 -16.92 59.85
CA GLY A 71 -22.15 -16.62 60.20
C GLY A 71 -22.43 -15.12 60.44
N LYS A 72 -21.54 -14.24 59.97
CA LYS A 72 -21.64 -12.76 60.13
C LYS A 72 -22.14 -12.02 58.88
N GLY A 73 -22.86 -12.72 58.03
CA GLY A 73 -23.35 -12.17 56.73
C GLY A 73 -22.50 -12.64 55.54
N GLY A 74 -22.53 -11.93 54.45
CA GLY A 74 -21.86 -12.30 53.23
C GLY A 74 -22.77 -13.00 52.22
N ASP A 75 -22.32 -13.02 50.96
CA ASP A 75 -23.11 -13.53 49.85
C ASP A 75 -23.17 -15.07 49.86
N PRO A 76 -24.36 -15.69 49.67
CA PRO A 76 -24.51 -17.14 49.62
C PRO A 76 -24.02 -17.74 48.30
N VAL A 77 -24.05 -16.94 47.22
CA VAL A 77 -23.70 -17.35 45.87
C VAL A 77 -22.90 -16.25 45.20
N ILE A 78 -21.72 -16.57 44.70
CA ILE A 78 -20.78 -15.66 44.06
C ILE A 78 -20.51 -16.17 42.64
N GLN A 79 -20.80 -15.33 41.65
CA GLN A 79 -20.47 -15.61 40.25
C GLN A 79 -19.14 -14.93 39.88
N LEU A 80 -18.18 -15.72 39.45
CA LEU A 80 -16.94 -15.21 38.89
C LEU A 80 -17.06 -15.13 37.37
N GLN A 81 -17.21 -13.93 36.85
CA GLN A 81 -17.33 -13.69 35.41
C GLN A 81 -16.24 -12.72 34.93
N THR A 82 -15.26 -13.26 34.24
CA THR A 82 -14.17 -12.52 33.62
C THR A 82 -13.76 -13.22 32.34
N ALA A 83 -13.08 -12.49 31.44
CA ALA A 83 -12.46 -13.09 30.29
C ALA A 83 -11.46 -14.21 30.68
N PHE A 84 -11.14 -15.07 29.73
CA PHE A 84 -10.18 -16.16 29.93
C PHE A 84 -8.84 -15.62 30.44
N GLY A 85 -8.25 -16.25 31.46
CA GLY A 85 -7.03 -15.77 32.10
C GLY A 85 -7.21 -14.65 33.13
N GLY A 86 -8.46 -14.25 33.44
CA GLY A 86 -8.79 -13.20 34.40
C GLY A 86 -8.73 -13.61 35.89
N GLY A 87 -8.10 -14.73 36.25
CA GLY A 87 -7.85 -15.12 37.64
C GLY A 87 -9.01 -15.83 38.35
N LYS A 88 -10.05 -16.35 37.66
CA LYS A 88 -11.19 -17.08 38.24
C LYS A 88 -10.75 -18.26 39.11
N THR A 89 -10.05 -19.20 38.51
CA THR A 89 -9.55 -20.40 39.22
C THR A 89 -8.56 -20.04 40.34
N HIS A 90 -7.71 -19.03 40.14
CA HIS A 90 -6.78 -18.54 41.16
C HIS A 90 -7.53 -17.94 42.37
N THR A 91 -8.62 -17.20 42.14
CA THR A 91 -9.49 -16.70 43.23
C THR A 91 -10.18 -17.85 43.97
N MET A 92 -10.65 -18.88 43.26
CA MET A 92 -11.22 -20.08 43.88
C MET A 92 -10.19 -20.81 44.72
N LEU A 93 -8.91 -20.89 44.29
CA LEU A 93 -7.85 -21.45 45.12
C LEU A 93 -7.58 -20.66 46.40
N ALA A 94 -7.64 -19.33 46.35
CA ALA A 94 -7.57 -18.50 47.54
C ALA A 94 -8.69 -18.84 48.55
N VAL A 95 -9.91 -18.96 48.06
CA VAL A 95 -11.05 -19.37 48.87
C VAL A 95 -10.90 -20.81 49.40
N TYR A 96 -10.39 -21.73 48.56
CA TYR A 96 -10.12 -23.13 48.95
C TYR A 96 -9.16 -23.19 50.13
N HIS A 97 -8.04 -22.50 50.09
CA HIS A 97 -7.05 -22.50 51.16
C HIS A 97 -7.58 -21.84 52.46
N LEU A 98 -8.30 -20.73 52.34
CA LEU A 98 -8.93 -20.11 53.48
C LEU A 98 -9.95 -21.04 54.17
N ALA A 99 -10.79 -21.70 53.37
CA ALA A 99 -11.84 -22.59 53.90
C ALA A 99 -11.27 -23.89 54.54
N LYS A 100 -10.17 -24.40 53.96
CA LYS A 100 -9.49 -25.58 54.54
C LYS A 100 -8.81 -25.29 55.86
N GLY A 101 -8.32 -24.06 56.06
CA GLY A 101 -7.65 -23.63 57.30
C GLY A 101 -6.50 -24.54 57.68
N GLU A 102 -5.69 -24.99 56.69
CA GLU A 102 -4.52 -25.87 56.90
C GLU A 102 -3.30 -25.11 57.37
N ALA A 103 -3.26 -23.78 57.27
CA ALA A 103 -2.21 -22.90 57.75
C ALA A 103 -2.82 -21.77 58.62
N PRO A 104 -2.10 -21.26 59.66
CA PRO A 104 -2.55 -20.12 60.44
C PRO A 104 -2.60 -18.87 59.58
N ALA A 105 -3.57 -17.99 59.84
CA ALA A 105 -3.76 -16.77 59.05
C ALA A 105 -2.53 -15.84 59.05
N SER A 106 -1.74 -15.86 60.11
CA SER A 106 -0.46 -15.10 60.20
C SER A 106 0.53 -15.42 59.12
N ASP A 107 0.49 -16.64 58.61
CA ASP A 107 1.45 -17.14 57.61
C ASP A 107 0.92 -16.87 56.19
N LEU A 108 -0.35 -16.45 56.06
CA LEU A 108 -1.01 -16.16 54.79
C LEU A 108 -0.91 -14.68 54.47
N GLN A 109 0.01 -14.29 53.60
CA GLN A 109 0.31 -12.91 53.31
C GLN A 109 -0.92 -12.17 52.74
N GLY A 110 -1.34 -11.07 53.39
CA GLY A 110 -2.49 -10.26 53.01
C GLY A 110 -3.85 -10.71 53.54
N VAL A 111 -3.89 -11.87 54.27
CA VAL A 111 -5.11 -12.40 54.89
C VAL A 111 -5.45 -11.76 56.25
N PRO A 112 -4.46 -11.49 57.15
CA PRO A 112 -4.76 -10.90 58.47
C PRO A 112 -5.65 -9.66 58.43
N PRO A 113 -5.44 -8.65 57.54
CA PRO A 113 -6.34 -7.49 57.44
C PRO A 113 -7.78 -7.82 57.07
N ILE A 114 -8.00 -8.95 56.40
CA ILE A 114 -9.36 -9.42 56.04
C ILE A 114 -10.05 -9.96 57.30
N LEU A 115 -9.34 -10.74 58.14
CA LEU A 115 -9.86 -11.24 59.39
C LEU A 115 -10.18 -10.10 60.36
N ASP A 116 -9.28 -9.11 60.44
CA ASP A 116 -9.51 -7.90 61.26
C ASP A 116 -10.77 -7.16 60.82
N ALA A 117 -10.98 -6.99 59.50
CA ALA A 117 -12.19 -6.32 58.98
C ALA A 117 -13.46 -7.10 59.25
N VAL A 118 -13.39 -8.43 59.33
CA VAL A 118 -14.53 -9.30 59.69
C VAL A 118 -14.70 -9.38 61.20
N GLY A 119 -13.70 -9.05 62.00
CA GLY A 119 -13.69 -9.12 63.48
C GLY A 119 -13.62 -10.57 63.97
N ILE A 120 -12.74 -11.40 63.40
CA ILE A 120 -12.43 -12.76 63.79
C ILE A 120 -10.93 -12.99 63.94
N ASN A 121 -10.52 -13.86 64.85
CA ASN A 121 -9.12 -14.12 65.12
C ASN A 121 -8.55 -15.35 64.38
N GLU A 122 -9.44 -16.25 63.95
CA GLU A 122 -9.09 -17.52 63.33
C GLU A 122 -9.96 -17.76 62.07
N LEU A 123 -9.36 -18.47 61.10
CA LEU A 123 -10.10 -18.86 59.88
C LEU A 123 -11.16 -19.94 60.21
N PRO A 124 -12.41 -19.80 59.76
CA PRO A 124 -13.41 -20.82 59.93
C PRO A 124 -13.06 -22.05 59.06
N LYS A 125 -12.88 -23.21 59.72
CA LYS A 125 -12.69 -24.48 59.02
C LYS A 125 -13.99 -24.94 58.39
N ALA A 126 -13.99 -25.19 57.08
CA ALA A 126 -15.17 -25.59 56.38
C ALA A 126 -14.94 -26.86 55.54
N HIS A 127 -16.05 -27.60 55.33
CA HIS A 127 -16.06 -28.65 54.33
C HIS A 127 -15.98 -28.01 52.91
N VAL A 128 -15.12 -28.56 52.04
CA VAL A 128 -14.96 -28.02 50.68
C VAL A 128 -15.26 -29.08 49.66
N ALA A 129 -16.17 -28.75 48.76
CA ALA A 129 -16.46 -29.55 47.56
C ALA A 129 -16.00 -28.82 46.30
N VAL A 130 -15.37 -29.53 45.39
CA VAL A 130 -14.87 -29.02 44.12
C VAL A 130 -15.51 -29.79 42.96
N LEU A 131 -16.21 -29.08 42.09
CA LEU A 131 -16.80 -29.61 40.87
C LEU A 131 -16.13 -28.90 39.67
N ASP A 132 -15.57 -29.71 38.78
CA ASP A 132 -14.87 -29.20 37.62
C ASP A 132 -15.54 -29.69 36.33
N GLY A 133 -16.11 -28.77 35.56
CA GLY A 133 -16.85 -29.07 34.36
C GLY A 133 -15.99 -29.57 33.18
N ASN A 134 -14.68 -29.33 33.19
CA ASN A 134 -13.77 -29.90 32.20
C ASN A 134 -13.37 -31.33 32.51
N GLN A 135 -13.33 -31.72 33.79
CA GLN A 135 -12.97 -33.07 34.21
C GLN A 135 -14.17 -33.98 34.36
N SER A 136 -15.30 -33.43 34.69
CA SER A 136 -16.56 -34.19 34.86
C SER A 136 -17.23 -34.44 33.50
N SER A 137 -17.58 -35.68 33.22
CA SER A 137 -18.38 -36.04 32.03
C SER A 137 -19.76 -36.49 32.42
N PRO A 138 -20.84 -35.96 31.85
CA PRO A 138 -22.20 -36.39 32.15
C PRO A 138 -22.49 -37.81 31.67
N SER A 139 -21.67 -38.39 30.80
CA SER A 139 -21.77 -39.77 30.29
C SER A 139 -21.00 -40.80 31.13
N GLN A 140 -20.07 -40.35 31.99
CA GLN A 140 -19.19 -41.26 32.73
C GLN A 140 -19.31 -41.04 34.24
N PRO A 141 -19.57 -42.10 35.06
CA PRO A 141 -19.63 -41.97 36.51
C PRO A 141 -18.24 -41.72 37.11
N VAL A 142 -18.18 -40.89 38.15
CA VAL A 142 -17.00 -40.72 38.99
C VAL A 142 -16.97 -41.85 40.00
N ILE A 143 -15.81 -42.48 40.19
CA ILE A 143 -15.63 -43.54 41.17
C ILE A 143 -14.96 -42.96 42.42
N ARG A 144 -15.66 -43.06 43.56
CA ARG A 144 -15.18 -42.61 44.87
C ARG A 144 -15.26 -43.77 45.87
N ASP A 145 -14.15 -44.21 46.39
CA ASP A 145 -14.05 -45.37 47.34
C ASP A 145 -14.85 -46.61 46.88
N GLY A 146 -14.87 -46.91 45.56
CA GLY A 146 -15.56 -47.99 44.97
C GLY A 146 -17.06 -47.74 44.64
N LEU A 147 -17.62 -46.59 45.06
CA LEU A 147 -18.98 -46.15 44.76
C LEU A 147 -18.98 -45.44 43.38
N LYS A 148 -19.95 -45.81 42.53
CA LYS A 148 -20.21 -45.14 41.26
C LYS A 148 -21.19 -43.97 41.45
N ILE A 149 -20.72 -42.79 41.21
CA ILE A 149 -21.47 -41.51 41.33
C ILE A 149 -21.72 -40.98 39.91
N HIS A 150 -22.95 -40.70 39.57
CA HIS A 150 -23.34 -40.36 38.19
C HIS A 150 -23.53 -38.88 37.97
N THR A 151 -23.80 -38.09 38.99
CA THR A 151 -24.29 -36.73 38.87
C THR A 151 -23.41 -35.73 39.65
N LEU A 152 -23.54 -34.43 39.29
CA LEU A 152 -22.84 -33.38 40.07
C LEU A 152 -23.32 -33.31 41.51
N TRP A 153 -24.59 -33.58 41.78
CA TRP A 153 -25.13 -33.55 43.15
C TRP A 153 -24.73 -34.78 43.97
N GLY A 154 -24.54 -35.91 43.32
CA GLY A 154 -23.97 -37.10 43.97
C GLY A 154 -22.53 -36.84 44.38
N ASP A 155 -21.68 -36.28 43.50
CA ASP A 155 -20.28 -35.97 43.81
C ASP A 155 -20.14 -34.86 44.87
N LEU A 156 -21.01 -33.81 44.78
CA LEU A 156 -21.13 -32.80 45.85
C LEU A 156 -21.39 -33.41 47.20
N ALA A 157 -22.40 -34.26 47.33
CA ALA A 157 -22.80 -34.86 48.57
C ALA A 157 -21.75 -35.80 49.14
N TRP A 158 -21.07 -36.58 48.29
CA TRP A 158 -19.98 -37.43 48.70
C TRP A 158 -18.76 -36.61 49.17
N GLN A 159 -18.43 -35.53 48.50
CA GLN A 159 -17.30 -34.66 48.90
C GLN A 159 -17.55 -33.98 50.27
N LEU A 160 -18.78 -33.55 50.54
CA LEU A 160 -19.15 -32.93 51.83
C LEU A 160 -19.20 -33.94 52.97
N GLY A 161 -19.83 -35.09 52.75
CA GLY A 161 -20.17 -36.00 53.88
C GLY A 161 -19.86 -37.50 53.63
N ARG A 162 -19.01 -37.82 52.64
CA ARG A 162 -18.66 -39.19 52.27
C ARG A 162 -19.93 -40.04 52.02
N ALA A 163 -19.90 -41.30 52.41
CA ALA A 163 -21.04 -42.22 52.24
C ALA A 163 -22.33 -41.75 52.93
N GLU A 164 -22.27 -41.08 54.09
CA GLU A 164 -23.44 -40.53 54.77
C GLU A 164 -24.07 -39.33 54.05
N GLY A 165 -23.21 -38.46 53.48
CA GLY A 165 -23.67 -37.33 52.62
C GLY A 165 -24.29 -37.84 51.33
N TYR A 166 -23.66 -38.78 50.68
CA TYR A 166 -24.18 -39.41 49.46
C TYR A 166 -25.53 -40.12 49.70
N ALA A 167 -25.71 -40.77 50.79
CA ALA A 167 -26.99 -41.46 51.10
C ALA A 167 -28.21 -40.53 51.03
N LEU A 168 -28.08 -39.26 51.31
CA LEU A 168 -29.16 -38.27 51.21
C LEU A 168 -29.65 -38.04 49.78
N VAL A 169 -28.79 -38.28 48.81
CA VAL A 169 -29.06 -37.99 47.38
C VAL A 169 -28.94 -39.23 46.46
N ALA A 170 -28.77 -40.41 47.03
CA ALA A 170 -28.50 -41.65 46.29
C ALA A 170 -29.55 -42.00 45.25
N ASP A 171 -30.87 -41.84 45.58
CA ASP A 171 -31.98 -42.08 44.68
C ASP A 171 -32.00 -41.05 43.54
N ALA A 172 -31.71 -39.79 43.87
CA ALA A 172 -31.63 -38.71 42.91
C ALA A 172 -30.43 -38.91 41.96
N ASP A 173 -29.29 -39.35 42.49
CA ASP A 173 -28.09 -39.69 41.67
C ASP A 173 -28.40 -40.84 40.69
N THR A 174 -28.95 -41.91 41.17
CA THR A 174 -29.29 -43.10 40.36
C THR A 174 -30.33 -42.80 39.28
N SER A 175 -31.31 -41.97 39.57
CA SER A 175 -32.39 -41.61 38.63
C SER A 175 -31.99 -40.50 37.65
N GLY A 176 -30.94 -39.75 37.93
CA GLY A 176 -30.53 -38.58 37.15
C GLY A 176 -31.49 -37.38 37.29
N LYS A 177 -32.29 -37.33 38.39
CA LYS A 177 -33.21 -36.25 38.70
C LYS A 177 -32.66 -35.37 39.80
N SER A 178 -32.87 -34.07 39.72
CA SER A 178 -32.44 -33.14 40.77
C SER A 178 -33.00 -33.53 42.14
N PRO A 179 -32.20 -33.53 43.23
CA PRO A 179 -32.67 -33.92 44.56
C PRO A 179 -33.67 -32.91 45.19
N GLY A 180 -33.85 -31.77 44.58
CA GLY A 180 -34.72 -30.72 45.12
C GLY A 180 -34.12 -29.92 46.28
N LYS A 181 -34.71 -28.74 46.55
CA LYS A 181 -34.21 -27.78 47.52
C LYS A 181 -34.12 -28.33 48.96
N ALA A 182 -35.16 -29.01 49.47
CA ALA A 182 -35.22 -29.50 50.86
C ALA A 182 -34.09 -30.49 51.19
N VAL A 183 -33.76 -31.40 50.24
CA VAL A 183 -32.69 -32.39 50.42
C VAL A 183 -31.33 -31.68 50.41
N LEU A 184 -31.14 -30.67 49.53
CA LEU A 184 -29.92 -29.88 49.51
C LEU A 184 -29.75 -29.02 50.78
N GLU A 185 -30.84 -28.42 51.30
CA GLU A 185 -30.81 -27.71 52.58
C GLU A 185 -30.41 -28.62 53.71
N GLN A 186 -30.92 -29.84 53.77
CA GLN A 186 -30.58 -30.85 54.78
C GLN A 186 -29.09 -31.23 54.67
N LEU A 187 -28.59 -31.47 53.46
CA LEU A 187 -27.21 -31.79 53.17
C LEU A 187 -26.30 -30.65 53.65
N LEU A 188 -26.55 -29.43 53.17
CA LEU A 188 -25.72 -28.26 53.48
C LEU A 188 -25.76 -27.93 55.00
N SER A 189 -26.92 -28.00 55.65
CA SER A 189 -27.05 -27.74 57.09
C SER A 189 -26.28 -28.76 57.94
N ARG A 190 -26.22 -30.02 57.52
CA ARG A 190 -25.52 -31.08 58.20
C ARG A 190 -23.99 -30.93 58.16
N TYR A 191 -23.49 -30.38 57.03
CA TYR A 191 -22.03 -30.26 56.76
C TYR A 191 -21.56 -28.81 56.75
N ALA A 192 -22.34 -27.88 57.26
CA ALA A 192 -21.96 -26.47 57.42
C ALA A 192 -20.92 -26.30 58.61
N PRO A 193 -19.98 -25.39 58.54
CA PRO A 193 -19.67 -24.50 57.42
C PRO A 193 -19.18 -25.24 56.16
N CYS A 194 -19.59 -24.85 54.99
CA CYS A 194 -19.15 -25.49 53.76
C CYS A 194 -19.00 -24.51 52.58
N VAL A 195 -18.03 -24.81 51.69
CA VAL A 195 -17.75 -24.09 50.46
C VAL A 195 -17.91 -25.04 49.28
N ILE A 196 -18.65 -24.59 48.29
CA ILE A 196 -18.82 -25.28 47.02
C ILE A 196 -18.13 -24.45 45.92
N LEU A 197 -17.16 -25.05 45.24
CA LEU A 197 -16.44 -24.43 44.15
C LEU A 197 -16.80 -25.16 42.87
N ILE A 198 -17.43 -24.45 41.93
CA ILE A 198 -17.77 -25.00 40.62
C ILE A 198 -16.97 -24.25 39.55
N ASP A 199 -15.96 -24.89 39.00
CA ASP A 199 -15.14 -24.33 37.92
C ASP A 199 -15.62 -24.86 36.56
N GLU A 200 -15.63 -24.02 35.52
CA GLU A 200 -15.96 -24.34 34.14
C GLU A 200 -17.34 -25.03 33.97
N LEU A 201 -18.37 -24.55 34.68
CA LEU A 201 -19.73 -25.13 34.67
C LEU A 201 -20.33 -25.19 33.26
N VAL A 202 -20.07 -24.17 32.41
CA VAL A 202 -20.53 -24.14 31.02
C VAL A 202 -19.92 -25.28 30.21
N ALA A 203 -18.67 -25.65 30.48
CA ALA A 203 -18.00 -26.76 29.80
C ALA A 203 -18.65 -28.12 30.07
N TYR A 204 -19.19 -28.30 31.30
CA TYR A 204 -20.01 -29.49 31.63
C TYR A 204 -21.35 -29.45 30.93
N MET A 205 -22.08 -28.31 31.02
CA MET A 205 -23.44 -28.17 30.50
C MET A 205 -23.53 -28.30 28.97
N ARG A 206 -22.52 -27.83 28.23
CA ARG A 206 -22.46 -27.91 26.74
C ARG A 206 -22.29 -29.34 26.20
N GLN A 207 -22.01 -30.33 27.08
CA GLN A 207 -21.88 -31.74 26.68
C GLN A 207 -23.24 -32.44 26.54
N PHE A 208 -24.36 -31.81 26.93
CA PHE A 208 -25.68 -32.35 26.75
C PHE A 208 -26.30 -31.88 25.43
N ASP A 209 -26.72 -32.82 24.60
CA ASP A 209 -27.58 -32.51 23.45
C ASP A 209 -29.01 -32.25 23.88
N VAL A 210 -29.74 -31.50 23.05
CA VAL A 210 -31.15 -31.16 23.37
C VAL A 210 -32.01 -32.42 23.45
N GLY A 211 -32.58 -32.68 24.64
CA GLY A 211 -33.44 -33.85 24.91
C GLY A 211 -32.70 -35.16 25.17
N GLU A 212 -31.36 -35.17 25.17
CA GLU A 212 -30.57 -36.35 25.47
C GLU A 212 -30.55 -36.63 26.99
N LYS A 213 -30.75 -37.89 27.33
CA LYS A 213 -30.61 -38.38 28.71
C LYS A 213 -29.28 -39.16 28.84
N LEU A 214 -28.35 -38.58 29.56
CA LEU A 214 -27.08 -39.23 29.94
C LEU A 214 -27.17 -39.78 31.37
N THR A 215 -26.14 -40.51 31.81
CA THR A 215 -26.07 -41.02 33.16
C THR A 215 -26.09 -39.89 34.20
N GLY A 216 -25.49 -38.71 33.87
CA GLY A 216 -25.51 -37.51 34.67
C GLY A 216 -26.84 -36.70 34.64
N GLY A 217 -27.90 -37.25 34.02
CA GLY A 217 -29.19 -36.59 33.88
C GLY A 217 -29.44 -36.00 32.50
N THR A 218 -30.18 -34.89 32.43
CA THR A 218 -30.43 -34.10 31.22
C THR A 218 -29.93 -32.67 31.45
N PHE A 219 -29.89 -31.88 30.40
CA PHE A 219 -29.58 -30.44 30.49
C PHE A 219 -30.50 -29.75 31.51
N ASP A 220 -31.83 -29.97 31.42
CA ASP A 220 -32.83 -29.37 32.31
C ASP A 220 -32.72 -29.85 33.76
N THR A 221 -32.40 -31.12 34.02
CA THR A 221 -32.25 -31.62 35.37
C THR A 221 -31.01 -31.03 36.04
N ASN A 222 -29.95 -30.76 35.32
CA ASN A 222 -28.75 -30.06 35.83
C ASN A 222 -29.05 -28.57 36.09
N LEU A 223 -29.80 -27.89 35.21
CA LEU A 223 -30.28 -26.51 35.48
C LEU A 223 -31.16 -26.47 36.74
N SER A 224 -32.09 -27.44 36.88
CA SER A 224 -32.97 -27.55 38.08
C SER A 224 -32.11 -27.80 39.34
N PHE A 225 -31.03 -28.58 39.27
CA PHE A 225 -30.10 -28.75 40.37
C PHE A 225 -29.42 -27.44 40.77
N ILE A 226 -28.88 -26.71 39.81
CA ILE A 226 -28.22 -25.41 40.09
C ILE A 226 -29.21 -24.42 40.70
N GLN A 227 -30.43 -24.35 40.20
CA GLN A 227 -31.49 -23.54 40.81
C GLN A 227 -31.79 -23.98 42.26
N ALA A 228 -32.03 -25.27 42.51
CA ALA A 228 -32.29 -25.78 43.85
C ALA A 228 -31.13 -25.55 44.81
N LEU A 229 -29.90 -25.70 44.33
CA LEU A 229 -28.70 -25.45 45.12
C LEU A 229 -28.55 -23.97 45.54
N THR A 230 -28.76 -23.04 44.57
CA THR A 230 -28.70 -21.60 44.87
C THR A 230 -29.80 -21.15 45.84
N GLU A 231 -30.98 -21.77 45.77
CA GLU A 231 -32.07 -21.52 46.72
C GLU A 231 -31.80 -22.15 48.12
N ALA A 232 -31.16 -23.32 48.18
CA ALA A 232 -30.82 -23.96 49.45
C ALA A 232 -29.73 -23.20 50.22
N LEU A 233 -28.76 -22.64 49.51
CA LEU A 233 -27.70 -21.82 50.10
C LEU A 233 -28.21 -20.57 50.82
N LYS A 234 -29.33 -19.99 50.41
CA LYS A 234 -29.96 -18.85 51.12
C LYS A 234 -30.39 -19.24 52.54
N ALA A 235 -30.86 -20.44 52.70
CA ALA A 235 -31.36 -20.93 53.98
C ALA A 235 -30.25 -21.32 54.97
N VAL A 236 -29.05 -21.61 54.49
CA VAL A 236 -27.89 -22.04 55.32
C VAL A 236 -26.84 -20.91 55.44
N PRO A 237 -26.81 -20.17 56.57
CA PRO A 237 -26.01 -18.95 56.72
C PRO A 237 -24.51 -19.12 56.62
N THR A 238 -23.99 -20.36 56.84
CA THR A 238 -22.56 -20.66 56.80
C THR A 238 -22.16 -21.52 55.59
N ALA A 239 -22.95 -21.49 54.54
CA ALA A 239 -22.65 -22.18 53.30
C ALA A 239 -22.50 -21.15 52.14
N VAL A 240 -21.53 -21.35 51.27
CA VAL A 240 -21.27 -20.45 50.14
C VAL A 240 -20.94 -21.24 48.88
N LEU A 241 -21.40 -20.75 47.74
CA LEU A 241 -21.08 -21.25 46.41
C LEU A 241 -20.30 -20.18 45.60
N LEU A 242 -19.19 -20.61 45.01
CA LEU A 242 -18.52 -19.85 43.97
C LEU A 242 -18.59 -20.62 42.63
N ALA A 243 -19.09 -19.98 41.58
CA ALA A 243 -19.15 -20.58 40.24
C ALA A 243 -18.43 -19.71 39.21
N SER A 244 -17.59 -20.32 38.40
CA SER A 244 -16.95 -19.61 37.28
C SER A 244 -17.82 -19.72 36.02
N LEU A 245 -18.04 -18.57 35.35
CA LEU A 245 -18.68 -18.49 34.05
C LEU A 245 -17.82 -17.67 33.08
N PRO A 246 -17.83 -17.97 31.76
CA PRO A 246 -17.18 -17.16 30.77
C PRO A 246 -17.85 -15.78 30.61
N GLU A 247 -17.09 -14.76 30.24
CA GLU A 247 -17.59 -13.39 30.00
C GLU A 247 -18.18 -13.25 28.59
N ALA A 248 -17.53 -13.86 27.60
CA ALA A 248 -17.91 -13.76 26.20
C ALA A 248 -18.53 -15.05 25.66
N THR A 249 -19.50 -14.92 24.77
CA THR A 249 -20.14 -16.04 24.06
C THR A 249 -19.13 -16.88 23.26
N ARG A 250 -18.06 -16.26 22.74
CA ARG A 250 -16.95 -16.99 22.07
C ARG A 250 -16.23 -17.98 23.00
N GLU A 251 -16.13 -17.67 24.28
CA GLU A 251 -15.49 -18.52 25.29
C GLU A 251 -16.39 -19.69 25.72
N ALA A 252 -17.68 -19.62 25.48
CA ALA A 252 -18.64 -20.67 25.82
C ALA A 252 -18.49 -21.93 24.95
N GLY A 253 -17.84 -21.85 23.78
CA GLY A 253 -17.54 -23.03 22.97
C GLY A 253 -18.68 -23.47 22.04
N GLY A 254 -19.21 -22.55 21.23
CA GLY A 254 -20.24 -22.84 20.24
C GLY A 254 -21.67 -22.60 20.70
N GLN A 255 -22.66 -22.92 19.88
CA GLN A 255 -24.08 -22.61 20.09
C GLN A 255 -24.66 -23.25 21.36
N GLN A 256 -24.29 -24.48 21.67
CA GLN A 256 -24.70 -25.17 22.90
C GLN A 256 -24.12 -24.52 24.15
N GLY A 257 -22.84 -24.11 24.10
CA GLY A 257 -22.24 -23.37 25.20
C GLY A 257 -22.85 -21.99 25.43
N GLU A 258 -23.28 -21.31 24.38
CA GLU A 258 -23.97 -20.04 24.45
C GLU A 258 -25.35 -20.20 25.13
N GLN A 259 -26.11 -21.22 24.74
CA GLN A 259 -27.39 -21.57 25.37
C GLN A 259 -27.18 -21.91 26.86
N ALA A 260 -26.16 -22.70 27.18
CA ALA A 260 -25.84 -23.04 28.56
C ALA A 260 -25.47 -21.78 29.38
N LEU A 261 -24.66 -20.88 28.82
CA LEU A 261 -24.27 -19.63 29.47
C LEU A 261 -25.49 -18.73 29.73
N GLN A 262 -26.39 -18.57 28.76
CA GLN A 262 -27.61 -17.79 28.91
C GLN A 262 -28.52 -18.35 29.99
N ALA A 263 -28.76 -19.68 29.96
CA ALA A 263 -29.59 -20.35 30.94
C ALA A 263 -29.01 -20.21 32.37
N LEU A 264 -27.72 -20.48 32.56
CA LEU A 264 -27.05 -20.36 33.86
C LEU A 264 -27.01 -18.90 34.35
N SER A 265 -26.74 -17.96 33.48
CA SER A 265 -26.73 -16.51 33.82
C SER A 265 -28.09 -16.06 34.36
N HIS A 266 -29.20 -16.59 33.82
CA HIS A 266 -30.55 -16.29 34.31
C HIS A 266 -30.79 -16.76 35.77
N TYR A 267 -30.25 -17.91 36.17
CA TYR A 267 -30.37 -18.43 37.54
C TYR A 267 -29.45 -17.72 38.52
N PHE A 268 -28.23 -17.43 38.11
CA PHE A 268 -27.29 -16.69 38.91
C PHE A 268 -27.68 -15.23 39.07
N ALA A 269 -28.26 -14.56 38.06
CA ALA A 269 -28.66 -13.13 38.08
C ALA A 269 -29.63 -12.77 39.20
N ARG A 270 -30.35 -13.73 39.78
CA ARG A 270 -31.36 -13.47 40.83
C ARG A 270 -30.79 -13.39 42.26
N ILE A 271 -29.52 -13.84 42.46
CA ILE A 271 -29.04 -14.09 43.83
C ILE A 271 -27.56 -13.73 44.01
N HIS A 272 -26.91 -13.13 43.01
CA HIS A 272 -25.47 -13.08 42.96
C HIS A 272 -24.88 -11.69 43.13
N THR A 273 -23.65 -11.66 43.57
CA THR A 273 -22.74 -10.54 43.41
C THR A 273 -21.77 -10.88 42.31
N LEU A 274 -21.75 -10.05 41.23
CA LEU A 274 -20.81 -10.20 40.10
C LEU A 274 -19.43 -9.68 40.51
N TRP A 275 -18.44 -10.53 40.47
CA TRP A 275 -17.08 -10.17 40.84
C TRP A 275 -16.16 -10.11 39.63
N LYS A 276 -15.46 -8.97 39.49
CA LYS A 276 -14.33 -8.81 38.58
C LYS A 276 -13.07 -8.81 39.39
N PRO A 277 -12.28 -9.90 39.36
CA PRO A 277 -11.18 -10.08 40.31
C PRO A 277 -9.97 -9.20 40.04
N ILE A 278 -9.84 -8.56 38.88
CA ILE A 278 -8.64 -7.79 38.51
C ILE A 278 -9.04 -6.48 37.83
N ALA A 279 -8.56 -5.35 38.38
CA ALA A 279 -8.52 -4.07 37.69
C ALA A 279 -7.24 -3.97 36.83
N THR A 280 -7.26 -3.23 35.73
CA THR A 280 -6.13 -3.11 34.80
C THR A 280 -4.84 -2.60 35.49
N GLU A 281 -4.97 -1.69 36.45
CA GLU A 281 -3.85 -1.14 37.22
C GLU A 281 -3.20 -2.14 38.21
N GLU A 282 -3.92 -3.16 38.62
CA GLU A 282 -3.43 -4.21 39.53
C GLU A 282 -2.66 -5.30 38.82
N ALA A 283 -2.78 -5.38 37.48
CA ALA A 283 -2.10 -6.39 36.68
C ALA A 283 -0.56 -6.33 36.82
N PHE A 284 -0.01 -5.15 37.01
CA PHE A 284 1.44 -4.95 37.20
C PHE A 284 1.95 -5.63 38.46
N GLU A 285 1.23 -5.47 39.58
CA GLU A 285 1.53 -6.07 40.85
C GLU A 285 1.39 -7.59 40.83
N ILE A 286 0.38 -8.10 40.12
CA ILE A 286 0.20 -9.54 39.93
C ILE A 286 1.42 -10.15 39.24
N VAL A 287 1.85 -9.58 38.12
CA VAL A 287 3.00 -10.08 37.35
C VAL A 287 4.27 -9.94 38.14
N ARG A 288 4.48 -8.79 38.78
CA ARG A 288 5.67 -8.56 39.62
C ARG A 288 5.77 -9.59 40.77
N ARG A 289 4.69 -9.79 41.52
CA ARG A 289 4.69 -10.69 42.66
C ARG A 289 4.82 -12.14 42.27
N ARG A 290 4.31 -12.50 41.12
CA ARG A 290 4.39 -13.85 40.56
C ARG A 290 5.78 -14.21 40.03
N LEU A 291 6.52 -13.21 39.50
CA LEU A 291 7.81 -13.44 38.85
C LEU A 291 9.01 -13.07 39.73
N PHE A 292 8.85 -12.14 40.67
CA PHE A 292 9.92 -11.65 41.52
C PHE A 292 9.64 -11.94 43.02
N SER A 293 10.69 -12.37 43.75
CA SER A 293 10.59 -12.69 45.16
C SER A 293 10.37 -11.43 46.00
N ASN A 294 11.32 -10.53 46.01
CA ASN A 294 11.28 -9.27 46.78
C ASN A 294 12.10 -8.18 46.09
N ILE A 295 11.81 -6.94 46.42
CA ILE A 295 12.65 -5.80 46.12
C ILE A 295 13.60 -5.62 47.31
N ASN A 296 14.87 -5.94 47.10
CA ASN A 296 15.87 -5.95 48.15
C ASN A 296 16.32 -4.55 48.60
N ASN A 297 16.14 -3.53 47.71
CA ASN A 297 16.58 -2.17 47.95
C ASN A 297 15.55 -1.13 47.42
N LYS A 298 14.60 -0.79 48.30
CA LYS A 298 13.55 0.20 47.99
C LYS A 298 14.10 1.59 47.66
N LEU A 299 15.20 1.99 48.31
CA LEU A 299 15.84 3.28 48.05
C LEU A 299 16.40 3.35 46.60
N ALA A 300 17.08 2.28 46.18
CA ALA A 300 17.59 2.20 44.81
C ALA A 300 16.45 2.10 43.78
N GLN A 301 15.36 1.40 44.08
CA GLN A 301 14.14 1.39 43.24
C GLN A 301 13.60 2.80 43.06
N ASP A 302 13.44 3.57 44.17
CA ASP A 302 12.91 4.94 44.12
C ASP A 302 13.85 5.87 43.33
N GLN A 303 15.14 5.75 43.48
CA GLN A 303 16.16 6.50 42.74
C GLN A 303 16.05 6.22 41.21
N VAL A 304 15.90 4.97 40.80
CA VAL A 304 15.73 4.61 39.40
C VAL A 304 14.42 5.20 38.86
N CYS A 305 13.30 5.02 39.56
CA CYS A 305 12.00 5.50 39.11
C CYS A 305 11.96 7.02 39.02
N ARG A 306 12.60 7.76 39.97
CA ARG A 306 12.72 9.21 39.90
C ARG A 306 13.57 9.66 38.74
N ALA A 307 14.70 9.01 38.47
CA ALA A 307 15.55 9.35 37.35
C ALA A 307 14.80 9.23 36.01
N PHE A 308 13.94 8.22 35.86
CA PHE A 308 13.09 8.08 34.69
C PHE A 308 12.02 9.19 34.61
N ALA A 309 11.31 9.48 35.71
CA ALA A 309 10.32 10.54 35.75
C ALA A 309 10.94 11.91 35.43
N ASP A 310 12.10 12.24 36.03
CA ASP A 310 12.83 13.48 35.76
C ASP A 310 13.31 13.55 34.29
N TYR A 311 13.77 12.43 33.75
CA TYR A 311 14.19 12.33 32.35
C TYR A 311 13.02 12.60 31.39
N TYR A 312 11.85 12.05 31.64
CA TYR A 312 10.65 12.31 30.83
C TYR A 312 10.21 13.77 30.92
N THR A 313 10.23 14.35 32.10
CA THR A 313 9.89 15.75 32.32
C THR A 313 10.87 16.70 31.61
N ALA A 314 12.19 16.38 31.66
CA ALA A 314 13.22 17.16 30.99
C ALA A 314 13.10 17.14 29.45
N ASN A 315 12.58 16.06 28.90
CA ASN A 315 12.42 15.85 27.45
C ASN A 315 10.94 15.75 27.04
N ARG A 316 10.06 16.52 27.65
CA ARG A 316 8.60 16.45 27.56
C ARG A 316 8.02 16.40 26.13
N ASN A 317 8.72 16.98 25.15
CA ASN A 317 8.27 17.02 23.75
C ASN A 317 8.52 15.70 23.00
N ASP A 318 9.23 14.76 23.62
CA ASP A 318 9.69 13.51 23.03
C ASP A 318 9.01 12.29 23.62
N PHE A 319 8.19 12.50 24.67
CA PHE A 319 7.49 11.43 25.38
C PHE A 319 5.99 11.70 25.44
N PRO A 320 5.15 10.67 25.57
CA PRO A 320 3.71 10.81 25.72
C PRO A 320 3.34 11.72 26.88
N GLN A 321 2.27 12.52 26.74
CA GLN A 321 1.84 13.50 27.72
C GLN A 321 1.60 12.89 29.11
N GLU A 322 1.10 11.67 29.18
CA GLU A 322 0.83 10.95 30.44
C GLU A 322 2.09 10.77 31.31
N THR A 323 3.29 10.72 30.71
CA THR A 323 4.56 10.56 31.43
C THR A 323 4.95 11.79 32.25
N GLN A 324 4.26 12.92 32.04
CA GLN A 324 4.46 14.18 32.78
C GLN A 324 3.62 14.23 34.06
N ASP A 325 2.66 13.31 34.25
CA ASP A 325 1.82 13.26 35.45
C ASP A 325 2.54 12.56 36.59
N SER A 326 2.38 13.06 37.83
CA SER A 326 2.87 12.42 39.05
C SER A 326 2.37 10.97 39.19
N LYS A 327 1.20 10.64 38.68
CA LYS A 327 0.66 9.27 38.63
C LYS A 327 1.54 8.32 37.82
N TYR A 328 2.26 8.82 36.81
CA TYR A 328 3.17 7.97 36.04
C TYR A 328 4.38 7.51 36.86
N PHE A 329 4.88 8.38 37.76
CA PHE A 329 5.90 7.98 38.73
C PHE A 329 5.39 6.83 39.63
N GLU A 330 4.15 6.91 40.11
CA GLU A 330 3.54 5.82 40.89
C GLU A 330 3.42 4.53 40.06
N ARG A 331 3.05 4.64 38.77
CA ARG A 331 3.05 3.48 37.86
C ARG A 331 4.44 2.85 37.70
N LEU A 332 5.51 3.66 37.55
CA LEU A 332 6.89 3.19 37.50
C LEU A 332 7.26 2.40 38.76
N VAL A 333 6.94 2.92 39.96
CA VAL A 333 7.23 2.26 41.24
C VAL A 333 6.48 0.94 41.40
N ARG A 334 5.18 0.90 41.02
CA ARG A 334 4.34 -0.31 41.09
C ARG A 334 4.77 -1.38 40.08
N ALA A 335 5.14 -0.96 38.89
CA ALA A 335 5.55 -1.86 37.81
C ALA A 335 6.98 -2.38 37.96
N TYR A 336 7.83 -1.70 38.72
CA TYR A 336 9.25 -2.03 38.87
C TYR A 336 9.49 -3.50 39.14
N PRO A 337 10.45 -4.21 38.49
CA PRO A 337 11.50 -3.69 37.58
C PRO A 337 11.09 -3.65 36.11
N ILE A 338 9.82 -3.88 35.79
CA ILE A 338 9.30 -3.85 34.41
C ILE A 338 8.76 -2.44 34.13
N HIS A 339 9.11 -1.87 32.98
CA HIS A 339 8.59 -0.56 32.58
C HIS A 339 7.09 -0.63 32.28
N PRO A 340 6.25 0.36 32.67
CA PRO A 340 4.82 0.37 32.40
C PRO A 340 4.46 0.14 30.92
N GLU A 341 5.23 0.71 29.97
CA GLU A 341 4.99 0.55 28.54
C GLU A 341 5.06 -0.93 28.08
N VAL A 342 5.80 -1.80 28.74
CA VAL A 342 5.78 -3.25 28.46
C VAL A 342 4.40 -3.81 28.74
N PHE A 343 3.82 -3.45 29.88
CA PHE A 343 2.49 -3.92 30.27
C PHE A 343 1.41 -3.34 29.34
N ASP A 344 1.51 -2.04 29.02
CA ASP A 344 0.56 -1.38 28.11
C ASP A 344 0.54 -2.12 26.76
N ARG A 345 1.73 -2.45 26.19
CA ARG A 345 1.80 -3.23 24.94
C ARG A 345 1.23 -4.64 25.10
N LEU A 346 1.56 -5.33 26.19
CA LEU A 346 1.10 -6.72 26.38
C LEU A 346 -0.40 -6.81 26.69
N TYR A 347 -0.96 -5.87 27.44
CA TYR A 347 -2.39 -5.88 27.81
C TYR A 347 -3.29 -5.17 26.79
N GLU A 348 -2.80 -4.17 26.06
CA GLU A 348 -3.59 -3.47 25.04
C GLU A 348 -3.49 -4.12 23.66
N ASP A 349 -2.26 -4.45 23.22
CA ASP A 349 -2.03 -4.94 21.87
C ASP A 349 -2.01 -6.48 21.81
N TRP A 350 -1.17 -7.15 22.62
CA TRP A 350 -1.01 -8.61 22.57
C TRP A 350 -2.23 -9.37 23.08
N SER A 351 -2.98 -8.81 24.02
CA SER A 351 -4.21 -9.43 24.52
C SER A 351 -5.34 -9.52 23.47
N THR A 352 -5.19 -8.89 22.32
CA THR A 352 -6.10 -8.99 21.19
C THR A 352 -5.92 -10.28 20.38
N LEU A 353 -4.79 -10.97 20.58
CA LEU A 353 -4.49 -12.25 19.92
C LEU A 353 -5.24 -13.40 20.59
N ASP A 354 -5.92 -14.24 19.82
CA ASP A 354 -6.76 -15.32 20.32
C ASP A 354 -6.02 -16.30 21.24
N ASN A 355 -4.74 -16.59 20.94
CA ASN A 355 -3.89 -17.50 21.72
C ASN A 355 -3.25 -16.84 22.94
N PHE A 356 -3.26 -15.50 23.04
CA PHE A 356 -2.62 -14.76 24.12
C PHE A 356 -3.63 -14.55 25.27
N GLN A 357 -3.64 -15.48 26.21
CA GLN A 357 -4.61 -15.51 27.29
C GLN A 357 -4.32 -14.45 28.38
N ARG A 358 -4.38 -13.16 28.04
CA ARG A 358 -4.19 -12.03 28.99
C ARG A 358 -3.08 -12.29 30.02
N THR A 359 -3.40 -12.30 31.33
CA THR A 359 -2.42 -12.44 32.42
C THR A 359 -1.56 -13.71 32.32
N ARG A 360 -2.11 -14.84 31.85
CA ARG A 360 -1.33 -16.08 31.67
C ARG A 360 -0.31 -15.92 30.55
N GLY A 361 -0.69 -15.32 29.42
CA GLY A 361 0.23 -15.06 28.32
C GLY A 361 1.33 -14.08 28.72
N VAL A 362 0.96 -12.99 29.43
CA VAL A 362 1.94 -12.04 29.99
C VAL A 362 2.92 -12.72 30.94
N LEU A 363 2.44 -13.53 31.88
CA LEU A 363 3.29 -14.25 32.86
C LEU A 363 4.28 -15.16 32.15
N LYS A 364 3.83 -15.96 31.20
CA LYS A 364 4.67 -16.92 30.47
C LYS A 364 5.73 -16.23 29.64
N LEU A 365 5.32 -15.21 28.85
CA LEU A 365 6.25 -14.44 28.02
C LEU A 365 7.28 -13.71 28.88
N MET A 366 6.81 -13.02 29.93
CA MET A 366 7.71 -12.28 30.82
C MET A 366 8.64 -13.19 31.63
N ALA A 367 8.18 -14.38 32.06
CA ALA A 367 9.06 -15.37 32.70
C ALA A 367 10.23 -15.78 31.78
N THR A 368 9.91 -16.01 30.47
CA THR A 368 10.94 -16.34 29.48
C THR A 368 11.90 -15.17 29.23
N VAL A 369 11.40 -13.95 29.09
CA VAL A 369 12.21 -12.73 28.92
C VAL A 369 13.11 -12.49 30.15
N ILE A 370 12.52 -12.52 31.36
CA ILE A 370 13.26 -12.27 32.64
C ILE A 370 14.36 -13.31 32.86
N HIS A 371 14.06 -14.59 32.65
CA HIS A 371 15.06 -15.66 32.73
C HIS A 371 16.26 -15.35 31.83
N ARG A 372 16.02 -15.01 30.57
CA ARG A 372 17.09 -14.75 29.61
C ARG A 372 17.88 -13.47 29.95
N LEU A 373 17.20 -12.39 30.34
CA LEU A 373 17.86 -11.15 30.78
C LEU A 373 18.70 -11.39 32.07
N TRP A 374 18.22 -12.22 32.96
CA TRP A 374 18.96 -12.61 34.17
C TRP A 374 20.21 -13.40 33.81
N GLU A 375 20.09 -14.45 33.00
CA GLU A 375 21.18 -15.31 32.56
C GLU A 375 22.25 -14.55 31.74
N SER A 376 21.83 -13.66 30.85
CA SER A 376 22.74 -12.84 30.03
C SER A 376 23.41 -11.71 30.81
N GLY A 377 23.07 -11.51 32.11
CA GLY A 377 23.64 -10.43 32.89
C GLY A 377 23.22 -9.03 32.47
N ASN A 378 21.96 -8.85 32.01
CA ASN A 378 21.44 -7.56 31.57
C ASN A 378 21.63 -6.46 32.63
N ASN A 379 22.14 -5.30 32.20
CA ASN A 379 22.48 -4.17 33.07
C ASN A 379 21.54 -2.96 32.94
N ASP A 380 20.40 -3.14 32.29
CA ASP A 380 19.41 -2.07 32.18
C ASP A 380 18.85 -1.69 33.57
N PRO A 381 18.51 -0.41 33.82
CA PRO A 381 17.90 -0.02 35.09
C PRO A 381 16.43 -0.48 35.20
N LEU A 382 15.74 -0.70 34.07
CA LEU A 382 14.39 -1.26 33.93
C LEU A 382 14.34 -2.24 32.76
N ILE A 383 13.42 -3.19 32.82
CA ILE A 383 13.09 -4.06 31.69
C ILE A 383 12.12 -3.30 30.79
N MET A 384 12.62 -2.86 29.64
CA MET A 384 11.88 -2.02 28.68
C MET A 384 11.43 -2.83 27.44
N PRO A 385 10.51 -2.31 26.60
CA PRO A 385 10.20 -2.93 25.30
C PRO A 385 11.44 -3.22 24.46
N GLY A 386 12.40 -2.29 24.44
CA GLY A 386 13.69 -2.45 23.76
C GLY A 386 14.61 -3.51 24.35
N SER A 387 14.38 -3.96 25.61
CA SER A 387 15.20 -4.98 26.28
C SER A 387 14.85 -6.42 25.87
N PHE A 388 13.75 -6.65 25.13
CA PHE A 388 13.31 -8.01 24.76
C PHE A 388 14.36 -8.74 23.91
N PRO A 389 14.91 -9.88 24.35
CA PRO A 389 15.99 -10.58 23.67
C PRO A 389 15.45 -11.50 22.56
N LEU A 390 14.96 -10.92 21.45
CA LEU A 390 14.31 -11.64 20.37
C LEU A 390 15.28 -12.45 19.48
N MET A 391 16.58 -12.15 19.57
CA MET A 391 17.63 -12.98 18.95
C MET A 391 17.70 -14.37 19.59
N GLU A 392 17.31 -14.50 20.85
CA GLU A 392 17.35 -15.74 21.59
C GLU A 392 16.17 -16.64 21.18
N ALA A 393 16.46 -17.91 20.84
CA ALA A 393 15.50 -18.81 20.23
C ALA A 393 14.25 -19.10 21.08
N LYS A 394 14.40 -19.25 22.41
CA LYS A 394 13.25 -19.52 23.30
C LYS A 394 12.31 -18.33 23.35
N THR A 395 12.85 -17.10 23.51
CA THR A 395 12.06 -15.88 23.52
C THR A 395 11.38 -15.65 22.17
N ARG A 396 12.12 -15.86 21.07
CA ARG A 396 11.58 -15.75 19.69
C ARG A 396 10.45 -16.76 19.46
N ASN A 397 10.65 -18.01 19.81
CA ASN A 397 9.61 -19.04 19.67
C ASN A 397 8.38 -18.75 20.53
N GLU A 398 8.57 -18.19 21.72
CA GLU A 398 7.46 -17.83 22.60
C GLU A 398 6.60 -16.71 21.99
N VAL A 399 7.20 -15.66 21.43
CA VAL A 399 6.42 -14.60 20.77
C VAL A 399 5.78 -15.08 19.46
N LEU A 400 6.47 -15.92 18.67
CA LEU A 400 5.96 -16.50 17.44
C LEU A 400 4.77 -17.45 17.67
N TYR A 401 4.70 -18.11 18.83
CA TYR A 401 3.56 -18.96 19.19
C TYR A 401 2.24 -18.21 19.20
N TYR A 402 2.25 -16.94 19.57
CA TYR A 402 1.05 -16.10 19.63
C TYR A 402 0.72 -15.38 18.31
N LEU A 403 1.73 -15.15 17.47
CA LEU A 403 1.59 -14.36 16.25
C LEU A 403 1.15 -15.23 15.05
N PRO A 404 0.48 -14.62 14.05
CA PRO A 404 0.25 -15.29 12.77
C PRO A 404 1.56 -15.73 12.10
N GLN A 405 1.46 -16.65 11.14
CA GLN A 405 2.64 -17.09 10.38
C GLN A 405 3.29 -15.92 9.59
N GLY A 406 4.61 -15.99 9.40
CA GLY A 406 5.38 -15.04 8.60
C GLY A 406 6.19 -14.03 9.40
N TRP A 407 6.10 -14.02 10.74
CA TRP A 407 6.86 -13.08 11.57
C TRP A 407 8.34 -13.49 11.82
N ASP A 408 8.68 -14.78 11.71
CA ASP A 408 10.06 -15.22 11.92
C ASP A 408 11.08 -14.55 10.98
N PRO A 409 10.86 -14.44 9.66
CA PRO A 409 11.76 -13.69 8.77
C PRO A 409 11.83 -12.18 9.09
N VAL A 410 10.74 -11.59 9.60
CA VAL A 410 10.71 -10.18 10.02
C VAL A 410 11.63 -9.96 11.22
N ILE A 411 11.51 -10.83 12.25
CA ILE A 411 12.36 -10.74 13.44
C ILE A 411 13.82 -10.94 13.06
N GLU A 412 14.14 -11.98 12.30
CA GLU A 412 15.52 -12.34 11.92
C GLU A 412 16.20 -11.22 11.12
N ARG A 413 15.49 -10.58 10.20
CA ARG A 413 16.08 -9.60 9.29
C ARG A 413 15.98 -8.18 9.79
N ASP A 414 14.83 -7.77 10.33
CA ASP A 414 14.50 -6.38 10.59
C ASP A 414 14.44 -5.99 12.07
N VAL A 415 14.49 -6.96 12.99
CA VAL A 415 14.38 -6.66 14.43
C VAL A 415 15.64 -7.04 15.19
N ASP A 416 15.95 -8.34 15.30
CA ASP A 416 16.97 -8.82 16.25
C ASP A 416 17.57 -10.17 15.81
N GLY A 417 18.32 -10.20 14.75
CA GLY A 417 19.09 -11.36 14.27
C GLY A 417 20.58 -11.03 14.18
N GLU A 418 21.44 -12.05 14.15
CA GLU A 418 22.90 -11.89 13.99
C GLU A 418 23.31 -11.21 12.66
N ARG A 419 22.40 -11.20 11.68
CA ARG A 419 22.58 -10.57 10.37
C ARG A 419 21.47 -9.57 10.07
N SER A 420 20.79 -9.10 11.12
CA SER A 420 19.71 -8.12 10.94
C SER A 420 20.25 -6.76 10.52
N GLU A 421 19.44 -5.99 9.81
CA GLU A 421 19.78 -4.61 9.44
C GLU A 421 20.08 -3.71 10.65
N PRO A 422 19.33 -3.81 11.79
CA PRO A 422 19.70 -3.07 13.00
C PRO A 422 21.08 -3.45 13.55
N TRP A 423 21.42 -4.73 13.55
CA TRP A 423 22.74 -5.21 13.96
C TRP A 423 23.86 -4.64 13.06
N ASP A 424 23.64 -4.64 11.76
CA ASP A 424 24.57 -4.11 10.75
C ASP A 424 24.81 -2.60 10.94
N LEU A 425 23.75 -1.84 11.23
CA LEU A 425 23.85 -0.40 11.54
C LEU A 425 24.68 -0.14 12.80
N GLU A 426 24.48 -0.92 13.85
CA GLU A 426 25.21 -0.81 15.10
C GLU A 426 26.69 -1.17 14.97
N ASN A 427 27.02 -2.17 14.14
CA ASN A 427 28.41 -2.53 13.85
C ASN A 427 29.15 -1.47 13.02
N ARG A 428 28.45 -0.71 12.19
CA ARG A 428 29.03 0.36 11.37
C ARG A 428 29.17 1.68 12.09
N ASP A 429 28.31 1.93 13.09
CA ASP A 429 28.30 3.18 13.86
C ASP A 429 28.31 2.87 15.36
N THR A 430 29.48 3.06 15.98
CA THR A 430 29.69 2.77 17.40
C THR A 430 28.79 3.59 18.32
N ARG A 431 28.27 4.75 17.90
CA ARG A 431 27.31 5.53 18.68
C ARG A 431 26.01 4.74 18.89
N PHE A 432 25.53 4.04 17.86
CA PHE A 432 24.37 3.16 17.99
C PHE A 432 24.74 1.85 18.69
N GLY A 433 25.90 1.29 18.36
CA GLY A 433 26.34 0.01 18.92
C GLY A 433 26.55 0.02 20.42
N SER A 434 27.07 1.13 21.00
CA SER A 434 27.37 1.24 22.43
C SER A 434 26.15 1.03 23.34
N VAL A 435 24.95 1.37 22.85
CA VAL A 435 23.68 1.26 23.60
C VAL A 435 22.64 0.41 22.87
N GLN A 436 23.02 -0.27 21.79
CA GLN A 436 22.13 -1.10 20.96
C GLN A 436 20.91 -0.32 20.45
N ALA A 437 21.10 0.95 20.06
CA ALA A 437 20.01 1.87 19.78
C ALA A 437 19.07 1.38 18.65
N CYS A 438 19.63 0.78 17.60
CA CYS A 438 18.84 0.30 16.46
C CYS A 438 18.01 -0.94 16.81
N ARG A 439 18.60 -1.93 17.47
CA ARG A 439 17.88 -3.14 17.91
C ARG A 439 16.83 -2.82 18.97
N ARG A 440 17.15 -1.98 19.96
CA ARG A 440 16.17 -1.53 20.96
C ARG A 440 14.97 -0.86 20.31
N THR A 441 15.22 0.03 19.34
CA THR A 441 14.16 0.71 18.59
C THR A 441 13.32 -0.27 17.78
N ALA A 442 13.93 -1.20 17.06
CA ALA A 442 13.23 -2.22 16.29
C ALA A 442 12.40 -3.17 17.16
N ARG A 443 12.94 -3.59 18.33
CA ARG A 443 12.22 -4.42 19.31
C ARG A 443 11.00 -3.70 19.90
N ALA A 444 11.12 -2.41 20.21
CA ALA A 444 10.00 -1.61 20.71
C ALA A 444 8.89 -1.47 19.65
N ILE A 445 9.25 -1.21 18.39
CA ILE A 445 8.28 -1.17 17.29
C ILE A 445 7.63 -2.54 17.10
N PHE A 446 8.42 -3.63 17.15
CA PHE A 446 7.89 -4.99 17.03
C PHE A 446 6.86 -5.27 18.13
N LEU A 447 7.20 -5.01 19.38
CA LEU A 447 6.32 -5.29 20.51
C LEU A 447 5.01 -4.52 20.42
N GLY A 448 5.03 -3.27 19.91
CA GLY A 448 3.84 -2.43 19.82
C GLY A 448 3.07 -2.55 18.50
N SER A 449 3.57 -3.31 17.52
CA SER A 449 2.92 -3.39 16.21
C SER A 449 2.63 -4.80 15.71
N ALA A 450 3.37 -5.82 16.17
CA ALA A 450 3.21 -7.19 15.67
C ALA A 450 1.81 -7.79 15.90
N PRO A 451 1.10 -7.54 17.02
CA PRO A 451 -0.27 -8.04 17.23
C PRO A 451 -1.34 -7.34 16.40
N ASN A 452 -1.06 -6.14 15.87
CA ASN A 452 -2.05 -5.33 15.19
C ASN A 452 -2.45 -5.94 13.84
N THR A 453 -3.62 -6.54 13.78
CA THR A 453 -4.20 -7.08 12.56
C THR A 453 -4.76 -5.98 11.66
N SER A 454 -4.93 -6.30 10.37
CA SER A 454 -5.42 -5.39 9.31
C SER A 454 -6.82 -4.79 9.54
N SER A 455 -7.53 -5.22 10.58
CA SER A 455 -8.89 -4.77 10.91
C SER A 455 -8.96 -3.56 11.86
N GLN A 456 -7.84 -3.15 12.45
CA GLN A 456 -7.81 -1.98 13.33
C GLN A 456 -7.58 -0.70 12.52
N GLY A 457 -8.38 0.34 12.76
CA GLY A 457 -8.36 1.60 12.01
C GLY A 457 -7.06 2.41 12.16
N LEU A 458 -6.25 2.15 13.21
CA LEU A 458 -4.96 2.81 13.47
C LEU A 458 -3.87 1.74 13.65
N ARG A 459 -2.94 1.67 12.71
CA ARG A 459 -1.80 0.74 12.76
C ARG A 459 -0.59 1.38 13.43
N GLY A 460 0.19 0.55 14.12
CA GLY A 460 1.50 0.92 14.65
C GLY A 460 1.46 1.76 15.91
N ILE A 461 2.63 2.18 16.36
CA ILE A 461 2.85 3.01 17.55
C ILE A 461 3.42 4.37 17.16
N ASP A 462 3.11 5.38 17.96
CA ASP A 462 3.59 6.75 17.74
C ASP A 462 5.07 6.87 18.09
N LEU A 463 5.75 7.85 17.50
CA LEU A 463 7.16 8.13 17.75
C LEU A 463 7.47 8.24 19.25
N GLU A 464 6.65 8.98 19.99
CA GLU A 464 6.82 9.24 21.42
C GLU A 464 6.78 7.92 22.23
N ARG A 465 5.94 6.97 21.86
CA ARG A 465 5.89 5.65 22.49
C ARG A 465 7.05 4.76 22.08
N VAL A 466 7.55 4.87 20.84
CA VAL A 466 8.80 4.19 20.45
C VAL A 466 9.95 4.67 21.34
N ILE A 467 10.08 6.01 21.51
CA ILE A 467 11.12 6.60 22.34
C ILE A 467 10.96 6.20 23.82
N LEU A 468 9.72 6.19 24.33
CA LEU A 468 9.40 5.73 25.68
C LEU A 468 9.84 4.28 25.93
N GLY A 469 9.72 3.44 24.90
CA GLY A 469 10.09 2.01 24.99
C GLY A 469 11.59 1.74 24.95
N VAL A 470 12.45 2.72 24.68
CA VAL A 470 13.88 2.50 24.42
C VAL A 470 14.82 3.43 25.18
N ALA A 471 14.45 4.67 25.43
CA ALA A 471 15.35 5.68 26.00
C ALA A 471 15.48 5.53 27.51
N THR A 472 16.73 5.56 28.01
CA THR A 472 17.02 5.46 29.44
C THR A 472 17.74 6.73 29.92
N PRO A 473 17.58 7.09 31.23
CA PRO A 473 18.26 8.26 31.79
C PRO A 473 19.77 8.21 31.55
N GLY A 474 20.31 9.29 30.99
CA GLY A 474 21.73 9.43 30.64
C GLY A 474 22.00 9.20 29.15
N GLU A 475 21.06 8.68 28.38
CA GLU A 475 21.15 8.54 26.92
C GLU A 475 20.41 9.68 26.19
N PRO A 476 20.98 10.28 25.15
CA PRO A 476 20.31 11.37 24.43
C PRO A 476 19.16 10.82 23.56
N VAL A 477 17.98 11.41 23.68
CA VAL A 477 16.78 11.03 22.86
C VAL A 477 17.05 11.13 21.36
N SER A 478 17.85 12.13 20.95
CA SER A 478 18.23 12.34 19.56
C SER A 478 18.93 11.13 18.91
N LEU A 479 19.61 10.31 19.71
CA LEU A 479 20.25 9.10 19.24
C LEU A 479 19.25 8.07 18.74
N PHE A 480 18.16 7.86 19.48
CA PHE A 480 17.09 6.93 19.11
C PHE A 480 16.26 7.45 17.94
N LYS A 481 16.06 8.77 17.84
CA LYS A 481 15.42 9.38 16.68
C LYS A 481 16.27 9.22 15.41
N ASP A 482 17.60 9.38 15.51
CA ASP A 482 18.51 9.12 14.38
C ASP A 482 18.53 7.62 14.03
N ALA A 483 18.53 6.74 15.01
CA ALA A 483 18.42 5.30 14.80
C ALA A 483 17.11 4.96 14.06
N LEU A 484 15.97 5.47 14.50
CA LEU A 484 14.67 5.24 13.85
C LEU A 484 14.66 5.72 12.41
N ARG A 485 15.17 6.92 12.14
CA ARG A 485 15.29 7.45 10.78
C ARG A 485 16.11 6.52 9.89
N ARG A 486 17.27 6.04 10.39
CA ARG A 486 18.10 5.11 9.63
C ARG A 486 17.47 3.73 9.44
N LEU A 487 16.71 3.26 10.42
CA LEU A 487 15.91 2.05 10.28
C LEU A 487 14.83 2.22 9.19
N GLY A 488 14.14 3.37 9.16
CA GLY A 488 13.17 3.70 8.11
C GLY A 488 13.76 3.61 6.70
N ASP A 489 15.05 3.99 6.55
CA ASP A 489 15.74 3.91 5.26
C ASP A 489 16.22 2.49 4.90
N ARG A 490 16.30 1.55 5.86
CA ARG A 490 16.96 0.26 5.65
C ARG A 490 16.09 -0.97 5.85
N LEU A 491 15.12 -0.93 6.78
CA LEU A 491 14.29 -2.08 7.07
C LEU A 491 13.33 -2.41 5.92
N HIS A 492 13.14 -3.70 5.67
CA HIS A 492 12.29 -4.20 4.58
C HIS A 492 10.81 -4.25 4.94
N TYR A 493 10.52 -4.51 6.22
CA TYR A 493 9.18 -4.73 6.73
C TYR A 493 8.64 -3.57 7.54
N LEU A 494 9.45 -2.52 7.76
CA LEU A 494 9.03 -1.31 8.47
C LEU A 494 8.21 -0.41 7.55
N ASN A 495 7.05 -0.01 8.05
CA ASN A 495 6.17 0.96 7.41
C ASN A 495 6.00 2.18 8.32
N GLU A 496 5.78 3.34 7.70
CA GLU A 496 5.57 4.62 8.38
C GLU A 496 4.41 5.37 7.72
N ALA A 497 3.49 5.90 8.54
CA ALA A 497 2.48 6.85 8.10
C ALA A 497 2.02 7.71 9.28
N ASN A 498 1.85 9.00 9.08
CA ASN A 498 1.35 9.95 10.09
C ASN A 498 2.10 9.88 11.43
N ASN A 499 3.42 9.81 11.39
CA ASN A 499 4.31 9.69 12.57
C ASN A 499 4.08 8.40 13.40
N ARG A 500 3.49 7.37 12.79
CA ARG A 500 3.31 6.04 13.38
C ARG A 500 4.16 5.02 12.63
N PHE A 501 4.72 4.07 13.37
CA PHE A 501 5.65 3.07 12.87
C PHE A 501 5.13 1.67 13.17
N TRP A 502 5.18 0.78 12.17
CA TRP A 502 4.79 -0.62 12.36
C TRP A 502 5.58 -1.56 11.45
N LEU A 503 5.82 -2.74 11.95
CA LEU A 503 6.31 -3.86 11.15
C LEU A 503 5.13 -4.64 10.59
N ASP A 504 5.30 -5.20 9.40
CA ASP A 504 4.32 -6.09 8.76
C ASP A 504 5.05 -7.34 8.27
N THR A 505 4.35 -8.44 8.04
CA THR A 505 4.92 -9.64 7.40
C THR A 505 5.14 -9.45 5.88
N ARG A 506 4.66 -8.34 5.33
CA ARG A 506 4.80 -7.97 3.92
C ARG A 506 5.83 -6.87 3.76
N PRO A 507 6.69 -6.97 2.74
CA PRO A 507 7.72 -5.97 2.49
C PRO A 507 7.13 -4.58 2.21
N ASN A 508 7.85 -3.54 2.61
CA ASN A 508 7.51 -2.16 2.27
C ASN A 508 7.67 -1.95 0.75
N LEU A 509 6.59 -1.56 0.08
CA LEU A 509 6.56 -1.36 -1.37
C LEU A 509 7.59 -0.35 -1.89
N ARG A 510 7.85 0.72 -1.13
CA ARG A 510 8.85 1.71 -1.51
C ARG A 510 10.25 1.10 -1.52
N ARG A 511 10.55 0.28 -0.53
CA ARG A 511 11.82 -0.43 -0.41
C ARG A 511 11.98 -1.46 -1.52
N GLU A 512 10.96 -2.24 -1.77
CA GLU A 512 10.92 -3.21 -2.87
C GLU A 512 11.16 -2.52 -4.22
N MET A 513 10.53 -1.35 -4.43
CA MET A 513 10.74 -0.54 -5.62
C MET A 513 12.20 -0.09 -5.76
N GLU A 514 12.82 0.45 -4.70
CA GLU A 514 14.22 0.90 -4.73
C GLU A 514 15.20 -0.25 -4.97
N GLU A 515 14.95 -1.43 -4.42
CA GLU A 515 15.76 -2.61 -4.69
C GLU A 515 15.64 -3.07 -6.15
N ARG A 516 14.43 -3.13 -6.69
CA ARG A 516 14.20 -3.49 -8.10
C ARG A 516 14.77 -2.46 -9.05
N LYS A 517 14.71 -1.18 -8.71
CA LYS A 517 15.27 -0.08 -9.49
C LYS A 517 16.76 -0.26 -9.79
N ARG A 518 17.52 -0.83 -8.85
CA ARG A 518 18.96 -1.10 -8.99
C ARG A 518 19.28 -2.23 -9.97
N ARG A 519 18.32 -3.10 -10.30
CA ARG A 519 18.51 -4.23 -11.20
C ARG A 519 18.49 -3.82 -12.68
N PHE A 520 17.81 -2.70 -12.99
CA PHE A 520 17.64 -2.27 -14.39
C PHE A 520 18.86 -1.57 -14.94
N GLN A 521 19.34 -2.07 -16.10
CA GLN A 521 20.52 -1.58 -16.79
C GLN A 521 20.15 -0.61 -17.91
N ASP A 522 21.08 0.33 -18.22
CA ASP A 522 20.82 1.40 -19.17
C ASP A 522 20.52 0.87 -20.58
N ARG A 523 21.38 0.01 -21.11
CA ARG A 523 21.27 -0.44 -22.51
C ARG A 523 20.20 -1.49 -22.72
N GLU A 524 19.98 -2.34 -21.72
CA GLU A 524 19.06 -3.49 -21.85
C GLU A 524 17.63 -3.12 -21.51
N ASP A 525 17.41 -2.22 -20.53
CA ASP A 525 16.09 -1.94 -20.00
C ASP A 525 15.65 -0.49 -20.22
N VAL A 526 16.55 0.47 -19.91
CA VAL A 526 16.20 1.89 -19.87
C VAL A 526 16.11 2.48 -21.28
N PHE A 527 17.08 2.24 -22.14
CA PHE A 527 17.08 2.79 -23.51
C PHE A 527 15.94 2.25 -24.38
N PRO A 528 15.60 0.95 -24.35
CA PRO A 528 14.42 0.45 -25.05
C PRO A 528 13.13 1.11 -24.58
N THR A 529 13.00 1.33 -23.28
CA THR A 529 11.83 2.02 -22.71
C THR A 529 11.76 3.49 -23.17
N ILE A 530 12.86 4.22 -23.17
CA ILE A 530 12.92 5.60 -23.69
C ILE A 530 12.60 5.61 -25.19
N ARG A 531 13.19 4.69 -25.96
CA ARG A 531 12.92 4.55 -27.39
C ARG A 531 11.43 4.41 -27.69
N GLU A 532 10.78 3.52 -26.98
CA GLU A 532 9.34 3.30 -27.13
C GLU A 532 8.52 4.59 -26.86
N ARG A 533 8.86 5.34 -25.82
CA ARG A 533 8.18 6.60 -25.47
C ARG A 533 8.43 7.70 -26.49
N VAL A 534 9.67 7.83 -26.96
CA VAL A 534 10.00 8.77 -28.06
C VAL A 534 9.25 8.39 -29.34
N GLN A 535 9.20 7.10 -29.69
CA GLN A 535 8.47 6.62 -30.88
C GLN A 535 6.97 6.93 -30.83
N ARG A 536 6.36 6.84 -29.65
CA ARG A 536 4.95 7.22 -29.47
C ARG A 536 4.72 8.73 -29.51
N SER A 537 5.74 9.53 -29.21
CA SER A 537 5.64 10.99 -29.14
C SER A 537 5.98 11.68 -30.45
N VAL A 538 6.82 11.09 -31.31
CA VAL A 538 7.25 11.64 -32.58
C VAL A 538 6.58 10.86 -33.73
N ALA A 539 5.53 11.42 -34.28
CA ALA A 539 4.98 10.93 -35.54
C ALA A 539 5.85 11.36 -36.71
N ASN A 540 5.74 10.72 -37.87
CA ASN A 540 6.53 11.05 -39.05
C ASN A 540 6.41 12.51 -39.52
N GLY A 541 5.25 13.11 -39.41
CA GLY A 541 5.02 14.54 -39.78
C GLY A 541 5.54 14.84 -41.19
N ILE A 542 6.44 15.82 -41.26
CA ILE A 542 7.09 16.24 -42.52
C ILE A 542 8.24 15.36 -42.97
N PHE A 543 8.65 14.41 -42.12
CA PHE A 543 9.79 13.53 -42.40
C PHE A 543 9.33 12.28 -43.17
N GLY A 544 10.09 11.88 -44.19
CA GLY A 544 9.90 10.60 -44.86
C GLY A 544 10.24 9.39 -44.00
N GLY A 545 10.81 9.62 -42.84
CA GLY A 545 11.09 8.60 -41.82
C GLY A 545 11.77 9.15 -40.58
N THR A 546 11.46 8.55 -39.42
CA THR A 546 12.08 8.87 -38.12
C THR A 546 12.90 7.68 -37.66
N HIS A 547 14.18 7.91 -37.39
CA HIS A 547 15.16 6.90 -37.00
C HIS A 547 15.55 7.08 -35.54
N ILE A 548 15.01 6.22 -34.64
CA ILE A 548 15.17 6.39 -33.19
C ILE A 548 16.19 5.37 -32.68
N PHE A 549 17.33 5.86 -32.18
CA PHE A 549 18.44 5.07 -31.64
C PHE A 549 18.95 4.04 -32.68
N THR A 550 18.96 4.46 -33.93
CA THR A 550 19.29 3.60 -35.06
C THR A 550 20.77 3.81 -35.43
N SER A 551 21.44 2.76 -35.88
CA SER A 551 22.83 2.87 -36.36
C SER A 551 22.91 3.73 -37.64
N SER A 552 24.05 4.34 -37.91
CA SER A 552 24.24 5.17 -39.10
C SER A 552 23.99 4.39 -40.41
N GLY A 553 24.29 3.08 -40.42
CA GLY A 553 24.06 2.20 -41.56
C GLY A 553 22.62 2.00 -41.93
N ASP A 554 21.72 2.01 -40.93
CA ASP A 554 20.30 1.77 -41.08
C ASP A 554 19.51 3.05 -41.41
N VAL A 555 20.16 4.23 -41.35
CA VAL A 555 19.52 5.48 -41.79
C VAL A 555 19.70 5.61 -43.30
N PRO A 556 18.61 5.58 -44.11
CA PRO A 556 18.70 5.64 -45.57
C PRO A 556 19.41 6.90 -46.08
N ASP A 557 20.06 6.80 -47.25
CA ASP A 557 20.65 7.91 -47.94
C ASP A 557 19.83 8.17 -49.24
N ASP A 558 18.64 8.75 -49.08
CA ASP A 558 17.68 9.04 -50.16
C ASP A 558 17.28 10.54 -50.16
N TRP A 559 16.37 10.90 -51.05
CA TRP A 559 15.94 12.29 -51.23
C TRP A 559 14.94 12.78 -50.17
N ALA A 560 14.40 11.88 -49.31
CA ALA A 560 13.47 12.23 -48.27
C ALA A 560 14.15 12.89 -47.08
N LEU A 561 13.51 13.88 -46.48
CA LEU A 561 13.96 14.48 -45.22
C LEU A 561 13.83 13.45 -44.09
N ARG A 562 14.87 13.28 -43.28
CA ARG A 562 14.96 12.28 -42.23
C ARG A 562 15.21 12.92 -40.85
N LEU A 563 14.46 12.49 -39.85
CA LEU A 563 14.72 12.82 -38.46
C LEU A 563 15.48 11.68 -37.78
N VAL A 564 16.68 11.97 -37.27
CA VAL A 564 17.49 11.01 -36.53
C VAL A 564 17.46 11.38 -35.06
N VAL A 565 16.94 10.49 -34.22
CA VAL A 565 16.94 10.67 -32.77
C VAL A 565 18.11 9.88 -32.18
N LEU A 566 19.04 10.58 -31.55
CA LEU A 566 20.23 9.95 -30.96
C LEU A 566 19.91 9.32 -29.60
N PRO A 567 20.60 8.22 -29.22
CA PRO A 567 20.39 7.57 -27.94
C PRO A 567 20.79 8.47 -26.75
N PRO A 568 20.31 8.17 -25.53
CA PRO A 568 20.54 9.02 -24.34
C PRO A 568 22.01 9.19 -23.93
N ASP A 569 22.88 8.28 -24.33
CA ASP A 569 24.33 8.38 -24.11
C ASP A 569 25.03 9.37 -25.05
N ALA A 570 24.37 9.77 -26.14
CA ALA A 570 24.79 10.82 -27.04
C ALA A 570 24.04 12.14 -26.74
N ALA A 571 24.22 12.68 -25.55
CA ALA A 571 23.55 13.90 -25.10
C ALA A 571 24.26 15.17 -25.57
N PHE A 572 23.51 16.24 -25.78
CA PHE A 572 24.00 17.55 -26.18
C PHE A 572 24.23 18.45 -24.98
N SER A 573 25.41 19.10 -24.95
CA SER A 573 25.75 20.14 -24.00
C SER A 573 26.10 21.43 -24.76
N LYS A 574 25.62 22.57 -24.26
CA LYS A 574 25.97 23.89 -24.80
C LYS A 574 27.42 24.32 -24.49
N SER A 575 27.94 23.82 -23.37
CA SER A 575 29.27 24.15 -22.86
C SER A 575 30.20 22.95 -22.99
N GLY A 576 31.06 22.99 -23.99
CA GLY A 576 32.13 22.00 -24.17
C GLY A 576 31.90 20.99 -25.30
N GLN A 577 32.73 19.94 -25.34
CA GLN A 577 32.61 18.85 -26.31
C GLN A 577 31.29 18.11 -26.09
N SER A 578 30.53 17.96 -27.16
CA SER A 578 29.20 17.31 -27.14
C SER A 578 29.27 15.98 -27.89
N ILE A 579 29.06 14.88 -27.19
CA ILE A 579 28.99 13.53 -27.77
C ILE A 579 27.87 13.47 -28.85
N ALA A 580 26.82 14.26 -28.67
CA ALA A 580 25.73 14.35 -29.68
C ALA A 580 26.28 14.90 -31.02
N ILE A 581 27.09 15.92 -30.99
CA ILE A 581 27.69 16.52 -32.20
C ILE A 581 28.61 15.52 -32.90
N ASP A 582 29.44 14.79 -32.14
CA ASP A 582 30.34 13.78 -32.69
C ASP A 582 29.55 12.67 -33.39
N ARG A 583 28.51 12.14 -32.74
CA ARG A 583 27.65 11.09 -33.29
C ARG A 583 26.79 11.60 -34.48
N ALA A 584 26.30 12.81 -34.40
CA ALA A 584 25.59 13.44 -35.52
C ALA A 584 26.51 13.62 -36.71
N THR A 585 27.77 14.07 -36.49
CA THR A 585 28.77 14.24 -37.55
C THR A 585 29.16 12.91 -38.18
N GLU A 586 29.31 11.86 -37.37
CA GLU A 586 29.56 10.50 -37.89
C GLU A 586 28.42 10.05 -38.80
N THR A 587 27.18 10.19 -38.34
CA THR A 587 25.98 9.81 -39.11
C THR A 587 25.76 10.67 -40.35
N LEU A 588 26.14 11.96 -40.29
CA LEU A 588 26.07 12.89 -41.42
C LEU A 588 27.08 12.54 -42.51
N ARG A 589 28.30 12.13 -42.13
CA ARG A 589 29.35 11.80 -43.08
C ARG A 589 29.21 10.40 -43.63
N ASN A 590 28.76 9.45 -42.84
CA ASN A 590 28.78 8.04 -43.17
C ASN A 590 27.42 7.37 -43.01
N ARG A 591 27.13 6.44 -43.93
CA ARG A 591 26.10 5.43 -43.78
C ARG A 591 26.76 4.07 -43.55
N GLY A 592 26.97 3.71 -42.28
CA GLY A 592 27.83 2.61 -41.94
C GLY A 592 29.26 2.88 -42.41
N ASP A 593 29.83 2.01 -43.23
CA ASP A 593 31.19 2.13 -43.80
C ASP A 593 31.26 2.90 -45.12
N GLN A 594 30.11 3.35 -45.64
CA GLN A 594 30.03 4.07 -46.91
C GLN A 594 29.81 5.57 -46.68
N PRO A 595 30.43 6.45 -47.47
CA PRO A 595 30.18 7.90 -47.44
C PRO A 595 28.71 8.20 -47.73
N ARG A 596 28.12 9.16 -46.98
CA ARG A 596 26.78 9.68 -47.21
C ARG A 596 26.84 10.85 -48.18
N PHE A 597 26.01 10.82 -49.24
CA PHE A 597 25.96 11.86 -50.22
C PHE A 597 24.88 12.91 -49.94
N ARG A 598 23.70 12.51 -49.42
CA ARG A 598 22.58 13.45 -49.23
C ARG A 598 22.54 14.01 -47.81
N GLN A 599 23.59 14.74 -47.47
CA GLN A 599 23.82 15.27 -46.12
C GLN A 599 22.80 16.30 -45.69
N ASN A 600 22.27 17.09 -46.64
CA ASN A 600 21.28 18.13 -46.34
C ASN A 600 19.85 17.59 -46.11
N ARG A 601 19.70 16.26 -46.05
CA ARG A 601 18.41 15.59 -45.75
C ARG A 601 18.30 15.08 -44.33
N LEU A 602 19.30 15.37 -43.43
CA LEU A 602 19.28 14.93 -42.06
C LEU A 602 19.04 16.07 -41.07
N ILE A 603 18.14 15.85 -40.13
CA ILE A 603 17.92 16.66 -38.93
C ILE A 603 18.04 15.73 -37.73
N PHE A 604 18.58 16.23 -36.62
CA PHE A 604 18.83 15.42 -35.42
C PHE A 604 18.04 15.94 -34.23
N LEU A 605 17.40 15.02 -33.48
CA LEU A 605 16.81 15.28 -32.18
C LEU A 605 17.65 14.62 -31.11
N VAL A 606 18.08 15.39 -30.13
CA VAL A 606 19.04 14.91 -29.14
C VAL A 606 18.63 15.26 -27.71
N ALA A 607 19.09 14.41 -26.78
CA ALA A 607 18.83 14.60 -25.37
C ALA A 607 19.70 15.72 -24.78
N ASP A 608 19.16 16.45 -23.84
CA ASP A 608 19.86 17.45 -23.04
C ASP A 608 20.73 16.77 -21.97
N TYR A 609 22.01 17.09 -21.92
CA TYR A 609 22.98 16.50 -21.04
C TYR A 609 22.59 16.58 -19.56
N ASP A 610 22.13 17.75 -19.11
CA ASP A 610 21.81 18.00 -17.70
C ASP A 610 20.56 17.24 -17.23
N SER A 611 19.70 16.86 -18.16
CA SER A 611 18.42 16.19 -17.87
C SER A 611 18.46 14.67 -18.02
N VAL A 612 19.40 14.15 -18.77
CA VAL A 612 19.48 12.72 -19.15
C VAL A 612 19.59 11.80 -17.94
N SER A 613 20.38 12.17 -16.92
CA SER A 613 20.54 11.35 -15.71
C SER A 613 19.24 11.21 -14.93
N ARG A 614 18.46 12.30 -14.81
CA ARG A 614 17.13 12.29 -14.16
C ARG A 614 16.14 11.47 -14.96
N LEU A 615 16.14 11.58 -16.28
CA LEU A 615 15.27 10.74 -17.12
C LEU A 615 15.55 9.26 -16.91
N LYS A 616 16.81 8.84 -16.92
CA LYS A 616 17.20 7.44 -16.68
C LYS A 616 16.72 6.95 -15.30
N ASP A 617 16.84 7.78 -14.28
CA ASP A 617 16.39 7.46 -12.93
C ASP A 617 14.88 7.28 -12.84
N HIS A 618 14.09 8.17 -13.43
CA HIS A 618 12.62 8.04 -13.49
C HIS A 618 12.17 6.82 -14.31
N VAL A 619 12.88 6.50 -15.39
CA VAL A 619 12.59 5.28 -16.17
C VAL A 619 12.84 4.02 -15.35
N ARG A 620 13.95 3.96 -14.59
CA ARG A 620 14.18 2.83 -13.67
C ARG A 620 13.09 2.72 -12.60
N SER A 621 12.63 3.84 -12.04
CA SER A 621 11.52 3.84 -11.09
C SER A 621 10.23 3.32 -11.73
N TYR A 622 9.92 3.73 -12.95
CA TYR A 622 8.79 3.22 -13.71
C TYR A 622 8.89 1.70 -13.95
N LEU A 623 10.06 1.23 -14.37
CA LEU A 623 10.30 -0.20 -14.59
C LEU A 623 10.16 -1.03 -13.31
N ALA A 624 10.62 -0.49 -12.18
CA ALA A 624 10.51 -1.11 -10.88
C ALA A 624 9.03 -1.26 -10.46
N TRP A 625 8.24 -0.18 -10.56
CA TRP A 625 6.81 -0.23 -10.26
C TRP A 625 6.06 -1.17 -11.20
N ARG A 626 6.39 -1.14 -12.49
CA ARG A 626 5.81 -2.08 -13.49
C ARG A 626 6.11 -3.53 -13.13
N SER A 627 7.33 -3.82 -12.71
CA SER A 627 7.73 -5.16 -12.26
C SER A 627 6.94 -5.61 -11.02
N ILE A 628 6.74 -4.73 -10.02
CA ILE A 628 5.95 -5.03 -8.82
C ILE A 628 4.48 -5.34 -9.19
N VAL A 629 3.87 -4.49 -10.01
CA VAL A 629 2.48 -4.67 -10.44
C VAL A 629 2.30 -5.93 -11.28
N ASN A 630 3.26 -6.26 -12.15
CA ASN A 630 3.21 -7.49 -12.93
C ASN A 630 3.35 -8.73 -12.05
N ASP A 631 4.30 -8.74 -11.11
CA ASP A 631 4.47 -9.87 -10.18
C ASP A 631 3.25 -10.06 -9.28
N TYR A 632 2.54 -8.98 -8.92
CA TYR A 632 1.27 -9.08 -8.22
C TYR A 632 0.17 -9.72 -9.10
N LYS A 633 0.04 -9.30 -10.35
CA LYS A 633 -0.92 -9.87 -11.31
C LYS A 633 -0.62 -11.36 -11.60
N ASP A 634 0.65 -11.72 -11.61
CA ASP A 634 1.12 -13.09 -11.82
C ASP A 634 1.10 -13.94 -10.54
N ASN A 635 0.60 -13.40 -9.41
CA ASN A 635 0.58 -14.03 -8.07
C ASN A 635 1.98 -14.43 -7.55
N ARG A 636 3.04 -13.77 -8.00
CA ARG A 636 4.41 -14.01 -7.50
C ARG A 636 4.70 -13.27 -6.20
N ILE A 637 3.97 -12.17 -5.94
CA ILE A 637 4.00 -11.44 -4.68
C ILE A 637 2.57 -11.28 -4.16
N VAL A 638 2.43 -11.31 -2.84
CA VAL A 638 1.13 -11.13 -2.19
C VAL A 638 1.04 -9.71 -1.66
N LEU A 639 0.11 -8.93 -2.20
CA LEU A 639 -0.22 -7.59 -1.73
C LEU A 639 -1.68 -7.56 -1.28
N ASP A 640 -2.00 -6.79 -0.25
CA ASP A 640 -3.40 -6.50 0.04
C ASP A 640 -4.00 -5.51 -0.96
N ASN A 641 -5.32 -5.36 -0.94
CA ASN A 641 -6.04 -4.50 -1.88
C ASN A 641 -5.58 -3.02 -1.81
N LEU A 642 -5.18 -2.53 -0.64
CA LEU A 642 -4.71 -1.15 -0.46
C LEU A 642 -3.31 -1.00 -1.06
N MET A 643 -2.40 -1.91 -0.76
CA MET A 643 -1.04 -1.95 -1.32
C MET A 643 -1.05 -2.13 -2.84
N ALA A 644 -1.91 -3.00 -3.35
CA ALA A 644 -2.06 -3.20 -4.80
C ALA A 644 -2.54 -1.93 -5.52
N ARG A 645 -3.53 -1.22 -4.94
CA ARG A 645 -3.97 0.08 -5.46
C ARG A 645 -2.87 1.14 -5.39
N HIS A 646 -2.12 1.17 -4.30
CA HIS A 646 -0.99 2.09 -4.14
C HIS A 646 0.11 1.80 -5.17
N ALA A 647 0.46 0.53 -5.39
CA ALA A 647 1.44 0.13 -6.40
C ALA A 647 0.99 0.52 -7.82
N GLN A 648 -0.29 0.32 -8.15
CA GLN A 648 -0.85 0.72 -9.45
C GLN A 648 -0.83 2.25 -9.62
N ALA A 649 -1.29 3.00 -8.63
CA ALA A 649 -1.25 4.47 -8.67
C ALA A 649 0.18 5.02 -8.81
N SER A 650 1.15 4.40 -8.13
CA SER A 650 2.56 4.76 -8.24
C SER A 650 3.12 4.45 -9.63
N LEU A 651 2.71 3.34 -10.25
CA LEU A 651 3.07 3.00 -11.63
C LEU A 651 2.51 4.04 -12.61
N ASP A 652 1.24 4.40 -12.49
CA ASP A 652 0.59 5.37 -13.37
C ASP A 652 1.26 6.76 -13.24
N GLN A 653 1.55 7.19 -12.02
CA GLN A 653 2.26 8.44 -11.75
C GLN A 653 3.71 8.41 -12.31
N ALA A 654 4.40 7.27 -12.18
CA ALA A 654 5.75 7.11 -12.74
C ALA A 654 5.72 7.16 -14.27
N GLU A 655 4.70 6.57 -14.92
CA GLU A 655 4.51 6.62 -16.38
C GLU A 655 4.32 8.06 -16.87
N GLU A 656 3.43 8.83 -16.24
CA GLU A 656 3.22 10.24 -16.60
C GLU A 656 4.49 11.09 -16.38
N THR A 657 5.22 10.79 -15.31
CA THR A 657 6.51 11.44 -15.06
C THR A 657 7.52 11.14 -16.17
N VAL A 658 7.62 9.88 -16.61
CA VAL A 658 8.51 9.48 -17.71
C VAL A 658 8.10 10.16 -19.03
N LYS A 659 6.80 10.23 -19.37
CA LYS A 659 6.31 10.93 -20.56
C LYS A 659 6.72 12.40 -20.56
N ARG A 660 6.56 13.07 -19.44
CA ARG A 660 7.00 14.47 -19.28
C ARG A 660 8.51 14.60 -19.39
N MET A 661 9.26 13.79 -18.67
CA MET A 661 10.71 13.82 -18.62
C MET A 661 11.35 13.54 -20.00
N VAL A 662 10.74 12.67 -20.82
CA VAL A 662 11.20 12.41 -22.19
C VAL A 662 11.13 13.70 -23.01
N ARG A 663 10.03 14.47 -22.91
CA ARG A 663 9.89 15.75 -23.63
C ARG A 663 10.85 16.83 -23.13
N GLU A 664 11.05 16.91 -21.83
CA GLU A 664 11.98 17.86 -21.22
C GLU A 664 13.43 17.54 -21.59
N THR A 665 13.76 16.25 -21.76
CA THR A 665 15.11 15.79 -22.04
C THR A 665 15.43 15.83 -23.55
N TYR A 666 14.55 15.32 -24.44
CA TYR A 666 14.74 15.35 -25.88
C TYR A 666 14.27 16.69 -26.48
N ARG A 667 14.91 17.77 -26.10
CA ARG A 667 14.50 19.14 -26.42
C ARG A 667 15.38 19.85 -27.48
N TRP A 668 16.51 19.27 -27.86
CA TRP A 668 17.42 19.92 -28.77
C TRP A 668 17.31 19.38 -30.18
N LEU A 669 17.01 20.29 -31.14
CA LEU A 669 17.14 20.02 -32.56
C LEU A 669 18.52 20.50 -33.00
N LEU A 670 19.26 19.62 -33.70
CA LEU A 670 20.54 19.97 -34.35
C LEU A 670 20.37 19.89 -35.86
N ALA A 671 20.77 20.95 -36.57
CA ALA A 671 20.77 21.00 -38.01
C ALA A 671 22.21 21.31 -38.50
N PRO A 672 22.78 20.51 -39.43
CA PRO A 672 24.06 20.79 -40.01
C PRO A 672 23.96 21.93 -41.03
N MET A 673 24.90 22.88 -40.96
CA MET A 673 25.03 24.03 -41.86
C MET A 673 26.51 24.17 -42.29
N GLN A 674 26.72 24.71 -43.48
CA GLN A 674 28.05 25.00 -43.99
C GLN A 674 28.01 26.27 -44.81
N GLU A 675 28.99 27.09 -44.70
CA GLU A 675 29.12 28.29 -45.54
C GLU A 675 30.10 28.02 -46.73
N ALA A 676 29.64 28.40 -47.92
CA ALA A 676 30.56 28.43 -49.06
C ALA A 676 31.14 29.84 -49.23
N ARG A 677 32.44 29.97 -49.10
CA ARG A 677 33.14 31.26 -49.24
C ARG A 677 33.85 31.34 -50.58
N PRO A 678 33.46 32.33 -51.46
CA PRO A 678 34.09 32.51 -52.71
C PRO A 678 35.62 32.62 -52.56
N GLY A 679 36.38 31.80 -53.29
CA GLY A 679 37.84 31.77 -53.27
C GLY A 679 38.51 31.14 -52.07
N LYS A 680 37.74 30.72 -51.03
CA LYS A 680 38.27 30.06 -49.84
C LYS A 680 37.72 28.64 -49.64
N GLY A 681 36.80 28.17 -50.47
CA GLY A 681 36.16 26.87 -50.36
C GLY A 681 35.03 26.80 -49.34
N LEU A 682 34.72 25.59 -48.82
CA LEU A 682 33.70 25.35 -47.86
C LEU A 682 34.23 25.56 -46.43
N SER A 683 33.43 26.15 -45.55
CA SER A 683 33.72 26.22 -44.11
C SER A 683 33.65 24.85 -43.47
N GLU A 684 34.10 24.76 -42.23
CA GLU A 684 33.74 23.59 -41.36
C GLU A 684 32.23 23.52 -41.16
N ILE A 685 31.74 22.31 -40.87
CA ILE A 685 30.31 22.10 -40.58
C ILE A 685 29.97 22.72 -39.22
N VAL A 686 29.04 23.64 -39.23
CA VAL A 686 28.48 24.27 -38.02
C VAL A 686 27.17 23.60 -37.69
N TRP A 687 26.96 23.33 -36.41
CA TRP A 687 25.74 22.75 -35.93
C TRP A 687 24.85 23.83 -35.32
N GLU A 688 23.81 24.21 -36.03
CA GLU A 688 22.76 25.05 -35.47
C GLU A 688 21.88 24.24 -34.49
N HIS A 689 21.60 24.83 -33.34
CA HIS A 689 20.85 24.13 -32.28
C HIS A 689 19.71 24.98 -31.72
N PHE A 690 18.56 24.43 -31.67
CA PHE A 690 17.32 25.08 -31.19
C PHE A 690 16.59 24.21 -30.19
N ALA A 691 16.01 24.85 -29.17
CA ALA A 691 15.24 24.15 -28.16
C ALA A 691 13.78 24.04 -28.56
N LEU A 692 13.21 22.83 -28.46
CA LEU A 692 11.80 22.59 -28.54
C LEU A 692 11.08 23.05 -27.25
N ASN A 693 9.81 23.45 -27.37
CA ASN A 693 8.98 23.71 -26.20
C ASN A 693 8.48 22.40 -25.59
N PRO A 694 8.89 22.05 -24.35
CA PRO A 694 8.47 20.79 -23.71
C PRO A 694 6.96 20.69 -23.45
N GLY A 695 6.26 21.85 -23.39
CA GLY A 695 4.81 21.95 -23.18
C GLY A 695 3.98 21.77 -24.46
N ALA A 696 4.60 21.62 -25.64
CA ALA A 696 3.88 21.44 -26.88
C ALA A 696 3.08 20.13 -26.87
N GLN A 697 1.80 20.19 -27.24
CA GLN A 697 0.93 19.01 -27.28
C GLN A 697 1.33 18.02 -28.38
N ASN A 698 1.71 18.54 -29.55
CA ASN A 698 2.17 17.74 -30.71
C ASN A 698 3.62 18.02 -31.01
N TRP A 699 4.47 17.04 -30.77
CA TRP A 699 5.92 17.17 -30.95
C TRP A 699 6.33 17.30 -32.42
N SER A 700 5.67 16.59 -33.31
CA SER A 700 5.98 16.67 -34.74
C SER A 700 5.68 18.05 -35.31
N GLN A 701 4.59 18.68 -34.88
CA GLN A 701 4.27 20.06 -35.26
C GLN A 701 5.23 21.08 -34.66
N GLU A 702 5.66 20.87 -33.42
CA GLU A 702 6.65 21.72 -32.75
C GLU A 702 8.02 21.65 -33.48
N ILE A 703 8.46 20.46 -33.86
CA ILE A 703 9.68 20.29 -34.65
C ILE A 703 9.57 21.03 -35.97
N GLU A 704 8.48 20.85 -36.69
CA GLU A 704 8.22 21.56 -37.96
C GLU A 704 8.23 23.09 -37.77
N ARG A 705 7.55 23.57 -36.73
CA ARG A 705 7.50 25.00 -36.40
C ARG A 705 8.91 25.57 -36.14
N VAL A 706 9.68 24.92 -35.29
CA VAL A 706 11.04 25.36 -34.93
C VAL A 706 11.96 25.36 -36.18
N LEU A 707 11.85 24.36 -37.05
CA LEU A 707 12.61 24.29 -38.29
C LEU A 707 12.23 25.41 -39.27
N LYS A 708 10.96 25.76 -39.39
CA LYS A 708 10.48 26.83 -40.26
C LYS A 708 10.83 28.22 -39.72
N ASP A 709 10.57 28.45 -38.42
CA ASP A 709 10.76 29.75 -37.78
C ASP A 709 12.28 30.16 -37.77
N ASN A 710 13.19 29.20 -37.83
CA ASN A 710 14.59 29.43 -37.87
C ASN A 710 15.24 29.22 -39.25
N GLU A 711 14.41 29.19 -40.30
CA GLU A 711 14.88 29.05 -41.73
C GLU A 711 15.68 27.78 -42.01
N LEU A 712 15.63 26.77 -41.11
CA LEU A 712 16.32 25.49 -41.26
C LEU A 712 15.63 24.57 -42.27
N LEU A 713 14.36 24.88 -42.60
CA LEU A 713 13.52 24.13 -43.50
C LEU A 713 12.56 25.07 -44.24
N ILE A 714 12.69 25.08 -45.56
CA ILE A 714 11.83 25.90 -46.45
C ILE A 714 10.66 25.05 -46.92
N GLY A 715 9.44 25.43 -46.48
CA GLY A 715 8.17 24.80 -46.91
C GLY A 715 7.52 25.48 -48.11
N GLU A 716 7.77 26.78 -48.28
CA GLU A 716 7.32 27.62 -49.41
C GLU A 716 8.51 28.50 -49.82
N TRP A 717 8.77 28.54 -51.10
CA TRP A 717 9.95 29.24 -51.63
C TRP A 717 9.57 30.19 -52.76
N ALA A 718 10.04 31.45 -52.69
CA ALA A 718 9.73 32.41 -53.71
C ALA A 718 10.69 32.27 -54.94
N PRO A 719 10.20 32.44 -56.16
CA PRO A 719 11.02 32.33 -57.38
C PRO A 719 12.28 33.21 -57.41
N ILE A 720 12.26 34.37 -56.78
CA ILE A 720 13.39 35.28 -56.69
C ILE A 720 14.60 34.62 -55.95
N HIS A 721 14.36 33.82 -54.92
CA HIS A 721 15.40 33.12 -54.18
C HIS A 721 15.99 31.98 -55.01
N LEU A 722 15.15 31.25 -55.78
CA LEU A 722 15.64 30.25 -56.73
C LEU A 722 16.51 30.89 -57.82
N ALA A 723 16.05 32.00 -58.42
CA ALA A 723 16.79 32.73 -59.43
C ALA A 723 18.13 33.26 -58.92
N ARG A 724 18.17 33.72 -57.67
CA ARG A 724 19.42 34.13 -57.00
C ARG A 724 20.39 32.95 -56.79
N LEU A 725 19.83 31.83 -56.28
CA LEU A 725 20.61 30.60 -56.09
C LEU A 725 21.22 30.09 -57.42
N LEU A 726 20.37 30.11 -58.51
CA LEU A 726 20.88 29.70 -59.85
C LEU A 726 22.01 30.60 -60.34
N ARG A 727 21.90 31.91 -60.16
CA ARG A 727 22.93 32.89 -60.53
C ARG A 727 24.21 32.70 -59.68
N ASP A 728 24.08 32.49 -58.41
CA ASP A 728 25.21 32.44 -57.50
C ASP A 728 25.96 31.13 -57.64
N TRP A 729 25.33 30.03 -58.04
CA TRP A 729 25.93 28.69 -57.98
C TRP A 729 25.94 27.89 -59.28
N PHE A 730 25.00 28.13 -60.23
CA PHE A 730 24.81 27.29 -61.40
C PHE A 730 25.04 27.95 -62.73
N TRP A 731 24.72 29.25 -62.87
CA TRP A 731 24.92 30.02 -64.13
C TRP A 731 26.24 30.80 -64.04
N LYS A 732 27.38 30.09 -63.87
CA LYS A 732 28.71 30.67 -63.92
C LYS A 732 29.45 30.21 -65.18
N ASP A 733 30.49 30.90 -65.54
CA ASP A 733 31.41 30.52 -66.62
C ASP A 733 30.75 30.26 -67.99
N ASN A 734 29.74 31.11 -68.38
CA ASN A 734 28.96 30.99 -69.61
C ASN A 734 27.98 29.83 -69.67
N VAL A 735 27.67 29.21 -68.56
CA VAL A 735 26.57 28.20 -68.48
C VAL A 735 25.22 28.93 -68.63
N LYS A 736 24.48 28.65 -69.73
CA LYS A 736 23.20 29.27 -70.05
C LYS A 736 22.00 28.48 -69.59
N ASP A 737 22.16 27.21 -69.38
CA ASP A 737 21.08 26.30 -68.92
C ASP A 737 21.61 25.24 -67.93
N VAL A 738 20.75 24.76 -67.04
CA VAL A 738 21.09 23.73 -66.08
C VAL A 738 19.89 22.79 -65.87
N SER A 739 20.15 21.50 -65.70
CA SER A 739 19.10 20.52 -65.37
C SER A 739 18.43 20.86 -64.03
N ALA A 740 17.13 20.99 -64.04
CA ALA A 740 16.35 21.23 -62.83
C ALA A 740 16.53 20.09 -61.81
N LEU A 741 16.59 18.84 -62.28
CA LEU A 741 16.86 17.70 -61.42
C LEU A 741 18.24 17.78 -60.73
N ASN A 742 19.25 18.25 -61.47
CA ASN A 742 20.59 18.43 -60.88
C ASN A 742 20.58 19.50 -59.78
N VAL A 743 19.88 20.62 -59.98
CA VAL A 743 19.74 21.68 -58.95
C VAL A 743 19.09 21.11 -57.70
N TRP A 744 17.98 20.36 -57.83
CA TRP A 744 17.32 19.67 -56.73
C TRP A 744 18.25 18.67 -56.02
N GLN A 745 18.97 17.85 -56.80
CA GLN A 745 19.89 16.87 -56.21
C GLN A 745 21.02 17.52 -55.44
N GLN A 746 21.62 18.60 -55.96
CA GLN A 746 22.64 19.37 -55.24
C GLN A 746 22.10 20.01 -53.99
N SER A 747 20.88 20.53 -53.99
CA SER A 747 20.22 21.07 -52.81
C SER A 747 20.06 20.02 -51.70
N CYS A 748 19.86 18.75 -52.05
CA CYS A 748 19.80 17.65 -51.10
C CYS A 748 21.20 17.20 -50.60
N GLN A 749 22.26 17.43 -51.36
CA GLN A 749 23.62 16.98 -51.05
C GLN A 749 24.40 18.01 -50.26
N GLN A 750 24.32 19.31 -50.67
CA GLN A 750 25.19 20.35 -50.17
C GLN A 750 24.61 21.11 -48.99
N LEU A 751 25.34 21.21 -47.89
CA LEU A 751 24.89 21.85 -46.65
C LEU A 751 24.84 23.38 -46.73
N TYR A 752 25.47 24.00 -47.73
CA TYR A 752 25.44 25.45 -47.99
C TYR A 752 24.26 25.86 -48.83
N LEU A 753 23.51 24.91 -49.38
CA LEU A 753 22.26 25.16 -50.14
C LEU A 753 21.04 25.08 -49.25
N PRO A 754 19.97 25.76 -49.60
CA PRO A 754 18.73 25.75 -48.83
C PRO A 754 18.13 24.33 -48.69
N ARG A 755 17.69 24.01 -47.46
CA ARG A 755 17.03 22.72 -47.18
C ARG A 755 15.56 22.86 -47.45
N LEU A 756 15.10 22.39 -48.60
CA LEU A 756 13.68 22.37 -48.97
C LEU A 756 13.01 21.17 -48.31
N LYS A 757 11.69 21.31 -47.98
CA LYS A 757 10.91 20.24 -47.39
C LYS A 757 10.91 18.99 -48.27
N ASP A 758 10.50 19.17 -49.54
CA ASP A 758 10.37 18.12 -50.55
C ASP A 758 10.64 18.71 -51.95
N ASP A 759 10.56 17.88 -52.98
CA ASP A 759 10.71 18.27 -54.38
C ASP A 759 9.50 19.09 -54.86
N ASP A 760 8.31 18.93 -54.28
CA ASP A 760 7.14 19.73 -54.62
C ASP A 760 7.40 21.23 -54.37
N VAL A 761 8.08 21.60 -53.28
CA VAL A 761 8.44 23.00 -53.02
C VAL A 761 9.33 23.53 -54.13
N PHE A 762 10.29 22.77 -54.61
CA PHE A 762 11.20 23.16 -55.68
C PHE A 762 10.47 23.33 -57.02
N PHE A 763 9.69 22.32 -57.44
CA PHE A 763 9.00 22.34 -58.72
C PHE A 763 7.80 23.33 -58.75
N ASN A 764 7.12 23.56 -57.65
CA ASN A 764 6.11 24.61 -57.53
C ASN A 764 6.74 26.03 -57.66
N THR A 765 7.90 26.23 -57.05
CA THR A 765 8.69 27.47 -57.19
C THR A 765 9.13 27.70 -58.62
N MET A 766 9.59 26.65 -59.32
CA MET A 766 9.89 26.70 -60.74
C MET A 766 8.65 27.06 -61.58
N ALA A 767 7.49 26.42 -61.35
CA ALA A 767 6.28 26.69 -62.09
C ALA A 767 5.84 28.16 -61.91
N ALA A 768 5.88 28.65 -60.66
CA ALA A 768 5.56 30.05 -60.35
C ALA A 768 6.59 31.03 -60.98
N GLY A 769 7.86 30.69 -61.01
CA GLY A 769 8.92 31.54 -61.60
C GLY A 769 8.85 31.62 -63.11
N ALA A 770 8.40 30.58 -63.81
CA ALA A 770 8.21 30.56 -65.25
C ALA A 770 7.13 31.53 -65.74
N GLU A 771 6.19 31.94 -64.89
CA GLU A 771 5.14 32.92 -65.23
C GLU A 771 5.69 34.34 -65.39
N SER A 772 6.85 34.62 -64.87
CA SER A 772 7.54 35.91 -64.97
C SER A 772 8.76 35.83 -65.87
N ARG A 773 9.01 36.91 -66.64
CA ARG A 773 10.24 37.05 -67.43
C ARG A 773 11.46 37.54 -66.62
N GLU A 774 11.30 37.76 -65.35
CA GLU A 774 12.34 38.32 -64.48
C GLU A 774 13.31 37.21 -63.89
N PHE A 775 12.85 35.96 -63.81
CA PHE A 775 13.57 34.98 -63.05
C PHE A 775 14.37 34.00 -63.91
N PHE A 776 13.67 33.23 -64.76
CA PHE A 776 14.32 32.18 -65.58
C PHE A 776 13.36 31.67 -66.68
N GLY A 777 13.94 31.15 -67.79
CA GLY A 777 13.17 30.34 -68.72
C GLY A 777 13.20 28.85 -68.38
N ILE A 778 12.24 28.08 -68.91
CA ILE A 778 12.14 26.64 -68.73
C ILE A 778 12.07 25.95 -70.08
N ALA A 779 12.71 24.80 -70.25
CA ALA A 779 12.53 23.93 -71.43
C ALA A 779 12.40 22.47 -70.96
N GLN A 780 11.61 21.66 -71.66
CA GLN A 780 11.48 20.22 -71.41
C GLN A 780 12.68 19.41 -71.86
N GLY A 781 13.57 20.02 -72.64
CA GLY A 781 14.82 19.44 -73.11
C GLY A 781 15.53 20.32 -74.08
N LYS A 782 16.69 19.87 -74.59
CA LYS A 782 17.49 20.55 -75.62
C LYS A 782 17.97 19.53 -76.64
N GLU A 783 17.71 19.81 -77.93
CA GLU A 783 18.14 19.04 -79.09
C GLU A 783 18.93 19.97 -80.03
N ASP A 784 20.17 19.68 -80.36
CA ASP A 784 21.02 20.41 -81.22
C ASP A 784 20.99 21.96 -81.08
N ASP A 785 21.11 22.50 -79.88
CA ASP A 785 20.93 23.93 -79.54
C ASP A 785 19.50 24.48 -79.53
N ARG A 786 18.53 23.66 -79.79
CA ARG A 786 17.13 24.09 -79.77
C ARG A 786 16.43 23.62 -78.51
N TYR A 787 15.78 24.51 -77.75
CA TYR A 787 15.03 24.15 -76.58
C TYR A 787 13.65 23.58 -76.96
N VAL A 788 13.38 22.34 -76.51
CA VAL A 788 12.10 21.67 -76.70
C VAL A 788 11.16 22.04 -75.58
N GLY A 789 9.92 22.41 -75.91
CA GLY A 789 8.92 22.83 -74.88
C GLY A 789 9.33 24.11 -74.15
N PHE A 790 10.05 25.03 -74.77
CA PHE A 790 10.47 26.30 -74.21
C PHE A 790 9.29 27.18 -73.74
N SER A 791 9.38 27.68 -72.50
CA SER A 791 8.45 28.59 -71.88
C SER A 791 9.20 29.70 -71.11
N TYR A 792 8.81 30.93 -71.30
CA TYR A 792 9.38 32.11 -70.63
C TYR A 792 8.30 33.21 -70.54
N GLY A 793 7.91 33.54 -69.30
CA GLY A 793 6.83 34.47 -69.03
C GLY A 793 5.42 33.90 -69.32
N LYS A 794 5.26 32.59 -69.20
CA LYS A 794 3.97 31.89 -69.40
C LYS A 794 3.83 30.74 -68.44
N ARG A 795 2.69 30.48 -67.93
CA ARG A 795 2.37 29.29 -67.12
C ARG A 795 2.53 28.01 -67.97
N THR A 796 3.22 27.08 -67.53
CA THR A 796 3.46 25.81 -68.19
C THR A 796 3.36 24.62 -67.25
N SER A 797 2.94 23.47 -67.77
CA SER A 797 2.99 22.19 -66.99
C SER A 797 4.38 21.60 -67.08
N LEU A 798 4.97 21.28 -65.95
CA LEU A 798 6.29 20.70 -65.83
C LEU A 798 6.23 19.18 -65.86
N ILE A 799 7.00 18.55 -66.71
CA ILE A 799 7.29 17.10 -66.62
C ILE A 799 8.56 16.98 -65.83
N ARG A 800 8.49 16.28 -64.70
CA ARG A 800 9.57 16.17 -63.71
C ARG A 800 10.56 15.05 -64.12
N ASP A 801 11.33 15.27 -65.20
CA ASP A 801 12.33 14.31 -65.62
C ASP A 801 13.75 14.96 -65.69
N SER A 802 14.75 14.18 -66.05
CA SER A 802 16.12 14.61 -66.11
C SER A 802 16.45 15.60 -67.27
N SER A 803 15.57 15.75 -68.22
CA SER A 803 15.70 16.62 -69.39
C SER A 803 15.24 18.05 -69.15
N LEU A 804 14.45 18.25 -68.03
CA LEU A 804 13.91 19.56 -67.63
C LEU A 804 15.05 20.56 -67.35
N LEU A 805 15.03 21.73 -68.03
CA LEU A 805 16.08 22.72 -67.93
C LEU A 805 15.54 24.04 -67.38
N LEU A 806 16.38 24.70 -66.59
CA LEU A 806 16.28 26.06 -66.09
C LEU A 806 17.26 26.91 -66.90
N ILE A 807 16.77 27.95 -67.61
CA ILE A 807 17.50 28.75 -68.55
C ILE A 807 17.73 30.15 -67.97
N GLU A 808 18.96 30.65 -68.03
CA GLU A 808 19.26 32.01 -67.59
C GLU A 808 18.37 33.08 -68.28
N PRO A 809 17.86 34.10 -67.55
CA PRO A 809 16.95 35.09 -68.10
C PRO A 809 17.44 35.78 -69.37
N ILE A 810 18.74 36.13 -69.48
CA ILE A 810 19.32 36.76 -70.64
C ILE A 810 19.32 35.78 -71.85
N ALA A 811 19.67 34.53 -71.61
CA ALA A 811 19.67 33.50 -72.64
C ALA A 811 18.24 33.15 -73.07
N ALA A 812 17.28 33.12 -72.14
CA ALA A 812 15.85 32.85 -72.40
C ALA A 812 15.25 33.98 -73.20
N ALA A 813 15.52 35.23 -72.86
CA ALA A 813 15.11 36.39 -73.62
C ALA A 813 15.65 36.38 -75.05
N ALA A 814 16.94 36.16 -75.24
CA ALA A 814 17.60 36.08 -76.54
C ALA A 814 16.99 34.94 -77.39
N TYR A 815 16.69 33.77 -76.83
CA TYR A 815 16.09 32.65 -77.54
C TYR A 815 14.63 32.93 -77.91
N MET A 816 13.90 33.61 -77.03
CA MET A 816 12.57 34.03 -77.36
C MET A 816 12.50 35.00 -78.55
N GLU A 817 13.44 35.97 -78.67
CA GLU A 817 13.56 36.84 -79.79
C GLU A 817 13.96 36.07 -81.05
N GLN A 818 14.84 35.08 -80.98
CA GLN A 818 15.16 34.17 -82.09
C GLN A 818 13.90 33.38 -82.56
N LEU A 819 13.10 32.86 -81.65
CA LEU A 819 11.84 32.16 -82.01
C LEU A 819 10.86 33.09 -82.66
N ARG A 820 10.69 34.32 -82.15
CA ARG A 820 9.85 35.32 -82.76
C ARG A 820 10.31 35.70 -84.22
N ALA A 821 11.61 35.91 -84.32
CA ALA A 821 12.18 36.19 -85.65
C ALA A 821 12.00 35.03 -86.62
N ALA A 822 12.15 33.79 -86.14
CA ALA A 822 11.85 32.61 -86.97
C ALA A 822 10.34 32.44 -87.34
N GLU A 823 9.45 32.75 -86.44
CA GLU A 823 8.02 32.73 -86.64
C GLU A 823 7.61 33.83 -87.66
N GLU A 824 8.18 35.04 -87.53
CA GLU A 824 7.99 36.14 -88.45
C GLU A 824 8.50 35.80 -89.82
N ALA A 825 9.70 35.20 -89.89
CA ALA A 825 10.28 34.71 -91.14
C ALA A 825 9.42 33.63 -91.82
N SER A 826 8.93 32.65 -90.97
CA SER A 826 7.99 31.62 -91.51
C SER A 826 6.66 32.16 -91.94
N ARG A 827 6.08 33.17 -91.25
CA ARG A 827 4.87 33.88 -91.69
C ARG A 827 5.08 34.69 -92.98
N ALA A 828 6.24 35.33 -93.13
CA ALA A 828 6.61 36.03 -94.31
C ALA A 828 6.77 35.06 -95.50
N GLN A 829 7.32 33.89 -95.31
CA GLN A 829 7.43 32.82 -96.28
C GLN A 829 6.03 32.24 -96.65
N ALA A 830 5.15 32.07 -95.63
CA ALA A 830 3.77 31.60 -95.90
C ALA A 830 2.95 32.63 -96.60
N ALA A 831 3.16 33.91 -96.30
CA ALA A 831 2.48 35.03 -97.06
C ALA A 831 2.92 35.19 -98.51
N SER A 832 4.16 34.82 -98.88
CA SER A 832 4.65 34.81 -100.27
C SER A 832 4.18 33.58 -101.10
N ALA A 833 3.65 32.56 -100.41
CA ALA A 833 3.15 31.33 -101.07
C ALA A 833 1.62 31.38 -101.34
N THR A 834 0.95 32.47 -100.95
CA THR A 834 -0.55 32.62 -101.13
C THR A 834 -0.99 33.69 -102.13
N THR A 835 -0.18 33.97 -103.14
CA THR A 835 -0.60 34.76 -104.28
C THR A 835 -0.69 33.81 -105.45
N GLY A 836 -1.88 33.21 -105.67
CA GLY A 836 -2.15 32.47 -106.88
C GLY A 836 -3.29 31.45 -106.75
N ALA A 837 -4.49 31.87 -106.77
CA ALA A 837 -5.64 31.41 -107.55
C ALA A 837 -6.96 31.79 -106.82
N ALA A 838 -7.61 32.73 -107.52
CA ALA A 838 -8.99 33.08 -107.37
C ALA A 838 -9.91 32.02 -108.01
N THR A 839 -10.99 31.84 -107.57
CA THR A 839 -12.33 32.12 -108.18
C THR A 839 -13.43 31.25 -107.62
N THR A 840 -14.49 31.95 -107.14
CA THR A 840 -15.94 31.70 -107.35
C THR A 840 -16.57 30.38 -106.87
N THR A 841 -17.63 30.38 -106.14
CA THR A 841 -18.96 30.94 -106.19
C THR A 841 -19.78 30.52 -104.90
N SER A 842 -20.58 31.49 -104.41
CA SER A 842 -21.74 31.22 -103.50
C SER A 842 -22.90 30.62 -104.33
N PRO A 843 -24.17 30.41 -103.87
CA PRO A 843 -24.66 30.11 -102.52
C PRO A 843 -25.72 28.99 -102.55
N GLY A 844 -26.25 28.61 -101.36
CA GLY A 844 -27.46 27.76 -101.35
C GLY A 844 -27.94 27.44 -99.93
N GLU A 845 -29.04 28.08 -99.62
CA GLU A 845 -29.95 27.89 -98.50
C GLU A 845 -30.30 26.42 -98.17
N GLY A 846 -30.65 26.24 -96.95
CA GLY A 846 -31.45 25.09 -96.53
C GLY A 846 -31.44 24.68 -95.06
N THR A 847 -32.20 25.36 -94.24
CA THR A 847 -32.80 24.84 -93.00
C THR A 847 -33.94 23.86 -93.39
N PRO A 848 -34.57 23.03 -92.55
CA PRO A 848 -34.42 22.90 -91.06
C PRO A 848 -34.64 21.50 -90.56
N SER A 849 -34.67 21.45 -89.24
CA SER A 849 -35.46 20.55 -88.34
C SER A 849 -34.92 19.27 -87.79
N ALA A 850 -34.81 19.30 -86.60
CA ALA A 850 -35.61 18.81 -85.52
C ALA A 850 -35.19 17.47 -84.78
N THR A 851 -35.32 17.60 -83.55
CA THR A 851 -35.45 16.57 -82.41
C THR A 851 -34.21 15.80 -82.00
N GLY A 852 -33.94 15.78 -80.87
CA GLY A 852 -34.49 15.94 -79.52
C GLY A 852 -33.59 15.48 -78.49
N THR A 853 -33.86 16.00 -77.40
CA THR A 853 -33.79 15.56 -76.00
C THR A 853 -32.53 15.82 -75.27
N SER A 854 -32.67 16.76 -74.41
CA SER A 854 -32.57 16.88 -72.96
C SER A 854 -31.18 16.66 -72.34
N SER A 855 -30.70 17.54 -71.75
CA SER A 855 -30.81 18.40 -70.55
C SER A 855 -29.63 18.30 -69.62
N PRO A 856 -29.59 19.02 -68.64
CA PRO A 856 -29.62 20.45 -68.44
C PRO A 856 -28.36 21.04 -67.89
N GLY A 857 -28.18 22.31 -68.11
CA GLY A 857 -27.07 23.05 -67.42
C GLY A 857 -27.38 23.40 -65.99
N ALA A 858 -26.37 23.39 -65.23
CA ALA A 858 -26.41 23.84 -63.85
C ALA A 858 -26.16 25.34 -63.79
N GLY A 859 -27.23 26.07 -63.45
CA GLY A 859 -27.11 27.44 -62.97
C GLY A 859 -26.60 27.42 -61.50
N ALA A 860 -25.61 28.25 -61.25
CA ALA A 860 -25.18 28.56 -59.91
C ALA A 860 -26.26 29.32 -59.17
N GLY A 861 -26.97 28.66 -58.28
CA GLY A 861 -27.80 29.24 -57.24
C GLY A 861 -27.14 29.01 -55.87
N THR A 862 -26.77 30.07 -55.20
CA THR A 862 -26.34 30.05 -53.76
C THR A 862 -27.49 29.52 -52.97
N ALA A 863 -27.38 28.22 -52.61
CA ALA A 863 -28.21 27.59 -51.58
C ALA A 863 -27.66 27.98 -50.21
N SER A 864 -28.39 28.81 -49.49
CA SER A 864 -28.25 29.01 -48.02
C SER A 864 -28.28 27.64 -47.36
N GLN A 865 -27.13 27.21 -46.80
CA GLN A 865 -27.08 26.04 -45.92
C GLN A 865 -27.97 26.31 -44.71
N ALA A 866 -28.96 25.48 -44.47
CA ALA A 866 -29.77 25.47 -43.28
C ALA A 866 -28.87 25.26 -42.09
N ILE A 867 -28.73 26.27 -41.22
CA ILE A 867 -27.91 26.20 -40.00
C ILE A 867 -28.68 25.37 -39.02
N ASN A 868 -28.18 24.17 -38.71
CA ASN A 868 -28.71 23.30 -37.66
C ASN A 868 -28.42 23.94 -36.29
N LYS A 869 -29.48 24.38 -35.58
CA LYS A 869 -29.36 25.08 -34.27
C LYS A 869 -29.55 24.19 -33.04
N ARG A 870 -29.91 22.93 -33.21
CA ARG A 870 -30.15 21.99 -32.12
C ARG A 870 -29.60 20.61 -32.47
N PHE A 871 -29.00 19.99 -31.50
CA PHE A 871 -28.61 18.56 -31.49
C PHE A 871 -29.39 17.86 -30.38
N TYR A 872 -29.93 16.71 -30.66
CA TYR A 872 -30.52 15.79 -29.69
C TYR A 872 -30.01 14.37 -30.00
N GLY A 873 -29.49 13.68 -29.01
CA GLY A 873 -29.01 12.32 -29.12
C GLY A 873 -29.34 11.53 -27.83
N VAL A 874 -29.70 10.28 -28.00
CA VAL A 874 -29.87 9.31 -26.88
C VAL A 874 -28.80 8.26 -27.04
N PHE A 875 -28.22 7.85 -25.93
CA PHE A 875 -27.16 6.85 -25.89
C PHE A 875 -27.42 5.89 -24.73
N ASP A 876 -27.54 4.61 -25.01
CA ASP A 876 -27.75 3.57 -24.02
C ASP A 876 -26.42 3.10 -23.44
N LEU A 877 -26.31 3.15 -22.09
CA LEU A 877 -25.11 2.74 -21.36
C LEU A 877 -25.24 1.31 -20.88
N ASP A 878 -24.24 0.48 -21.15
CA ASP A 878 -24.13 -0.84 -20.51
C ASP A 878 -23.87 -0.65 -19.00
N PRO A 879 -24.69 -1.20 -18.09
CA PRO A 879 -24.56 -1.00 -16.65
C PRO A 879 -23.18 -1.37 -16.08
N ILE A 880 -22.51 -2.35 -16.66
CA ILE A 880 -21.17 -2.80 -16.23
C ILE A 880 -20.08 -1.84 -16.72
N GLN A 881 -20.25 -1.25 -17.90
CA GLN A 881 -19.30 -0.35 -18.54
C GLN A 881 -19.72 1.12 -18.51
N ALA A 882 -20.82 1.44 -17.84
CA ALA A 882 -21.44 2.77 -17.84
C ALA A 882 -20.47 3.92 -17.54
N LYS A 883 -19.57 3.73 -16.58
CA LYS A 883 -18.57 4.74 -16.21
C LYS A 883 -17.60 5.06 -17.37
N ARG A 884 -17.16 4.07 -18.11
CA ARG A 884 -16.24 4.23 -19.24
C ARG A 884 -16.97 4.85 -20.43
N GLN A 885 -18.11 4.29 -20.78
CA GLN A 885 -18.91 4.77 -21.92
C GLN A 885 -19.41 6.21 -21.73
N PHE A 886 -19.72 6.60 -20.48
CA PHE A 886 -20.08 7.98 -20.17
C PHE A 886 -18.88 8.93 -20.30
N ALA A 887 -17.68 8.48 -19.92
CA ALA A 887 -16.46 9.26 -20.14
C ALA A 887 -16.17 9.43 -21.64
N ASP A 888 -16.24 8.35 -22.41
CA ASP A 888 -16.06 8.40 -23.88
C ASP A 888 -17.11 9.33 -24.55
N LEU A 889 -18.38 9.26 -24.11
CA LEU A 889 -19.45 10.17 -24.59
C LEU A 889 -19.13 11.64 -24.23
N ALA A 890 -18.62 11.88 -23.02
CA ALA A 890 -18.28 13.24 -22.60
C ALA A 890 -17.11 13.79 -23.41
N ASP A 891 -16.10 13.01 -23.70
CA ASP A 891 -14.90 13.43 -24.43
C ASP A 891 -15.13 13.56 -25.90
N GLU A 892 -15.86 12.63 -26.52
CA GLU A 892 -16.05 12.64 -27.99
C GLU A 892 -17.22 13.50 -28.48
N VAL A 893 -18.30 13.60 -27.69
CA VAL A 893 -19.50 14.29 -28.11
C VAL A 893 -19.76 15.58 -27.35
N VAL A 894 -19.76 15.52 -26.01
CA VAL A 894 -20.13 16.67 -25.17
C VAL A 894 -19.09 17.79 -25.27
N GLN A 895 -17.81 17.45 -25.31
CA GLN A 895 -16.74 18.45 -25.45
C GLN A 895 -16.82 19.22 -26.77
N GLN A 896 -17.29 18.60 -27.85
CA GLN A 896 -17.46 19.28 -29.15
C GLN A 896 -18.43 20.46 -29.08
N PHE A 897 -19.36 20.41 -28.13
CA PHE A 897 -20.34 21.49 -27.90
C PHE A 897 -19.89 22.48 -26.81
N THR A 898 -19.28 21.99 -25.72
CA THR A 898 -18.91 22.81 -24.56
C THR A 898 -17.73 23.74 -24.84
N VAL A 899 -16.86 23.41 -25.79
CA VAL A 899 -15.73 24.27 -26.21
C VAL A 899 -16.21 25.50 -27.01
N ARG A 900 -17.47 25.53 -27.50
CA ARG A 900 -18.00 26.64 -28.29
C ARG A 900 -18.73 27.67 -27.42
N PRO A 901 -18.33 28.94 -27.42
CA PRO A 901 -19.00 29.97 -26.62
C PRO A 901 -20.48 30.13 -27.04
N GLY A 902 -21.38 30.17 -26.05
CA GLY A 902 -22.83 30.39 -26.31
C GLY A 902 -23.64 29.12 -26.58
N VAL A 903 -23.04 27.91 -26.43
CA VAL A 903 -23.78 26.65 -26.57
C VAL A 903 -24.14 26.13 -25.15
N ASN A 904 -25.42 25.92 -24.90
CA ASN A 904 -25.92 25.29 -23.69
C ASN A 904 -26.07 23.79 -23.93
N VAL A 905 -25.38 23.00 -23.12
CA VAL A 905 -25.47 21.53 -23.15
C VAL A 905 -26.20 21.06 -21.88
N THR A 906 -27.25 20.25 -22.07
CA THR A 906 -27.95 19.59 -20.97
C THR A 906 -27.82 18.08 -21.15
N ILE A 907 -27.39 17.39 -20.10
CA ILE A 907 -27.28 15.93 -20.06
C ILE A 907 -28.26 15.44 -19.00
N THR A 908 -29.08 14.48 -19.33
CA THR A 908 -29.98 13.81 -18.39
C THR A 908 -29.61 12.34 -18.35
N VAL A 909 -29.44 11.82 -17.15
CA VAL A 909 -29.15 10.38 -16.91
C VAL A 909 -30.38 9.77 -16.24
N GLU A 910 -30.91 8.72 -16.80
CA GLU A 910 -32.01 7.93 -16.27
C GLU A 910 -31.48 6.55 -15.88
N VAL A 911 -31.87 6.07 -14.71
CA VAL A 911 -31.48 4.75 -14.20
C VAL A 911 -32.72 3.99 -13.82
N GLN A 912 -32.94 2.83 -14.43
CA GLN A 912 -33.99 1.89 -14.13
C GLN A 912 -33.37 0.58 -13.68
N ALA A 913 -33.88 0.00 -12.60
CA ALA A 913 -33.42 -1.27 -12.09
C ALA A 913 -34.63 -2.12 -11.64
N GLU A 914 -34.68 -3.34 -12.10
CA GLU A 914 -35.74 -4.31 -11.78
C GLU A 914 -35.12 -5.55 -11.17
N SER A 915 -35.78 -6.10 -10.15
CA SER A 915 -35.36 -7.35 -9.51
C SER A 915 -36.56 -8.28 -9.34
N PRO A 916 -36.48 -9.51 -9.86
CA PRO A 916 -37.58 -10.49 -9.71
C PRO A 916 -37.88 -10.87 -8.27
N THR A 917 -36.92 -10.65 -7.38
CA THR A 917 -37.03 -10.99 -5.93
C THR A 917 -37.20 -9.76 -5.05
N GLY A 918 -37.30 -8.56 -5.65
CA GLY A 918 -37.33 -7.29 -4.92
C GLY A 918 -35.95 -6.84 -4.43
N PHE A 919 -35.87 -5.65 -3.88
CA PHE A 919 -34.67 -5.08 -3.27
C PHE A 919 -34.78 -5.15 -1.75
N ASP A 920 -33.74 -5.63 -1.08
CA ASP A 920 -33.69 -5.65 0.38
C ASP A 920 -33.59 -4.23 0.99
N ALA A 921 -33.94 -4.11 2.26
CA ALA A 921 -33.96 -2.82 2.97
C ALA A 921 -32.57 -2.13 3.04
N GLY A 922 -31.49 -2.91 2.97
CA GLY A 922 -30.12 -2.39 2.96
C GLY A 922 -29.79 -1.70 1.65
N ILE A 923 -30.14 -2.33 0.52
CA ILE A 923 -29.96 -1.74 -0.81
C ILE A 923 -30.85 -0.51 -0.99
N GLN A 924 -32.13 -0.57 -0.58
CA GLN A 924 -33.05 0.56 -0.67
C GLN A 924 -32.53 1.78 0.10
N ARG A 925 -32.03 1.57 1.32
CA ARG A 925 -31.44 2.62 2.14
C ARG A 925 -30.17 3.21 1.49
N ALA A 926 -29.24 2.36 1.09
CA ALA A 926 -27.97 2.82 0.48
C ALA A 926 -28.20 3.62 -0.81
N VAL A 927 -29.11 3.17 -1.69
CA VAL A 927 -29.46 3.87 -2.93
C VAL A 927 -30.13 5.22 -2.62
N THR A 928 -31.07 5.27 -1.67
CA THR A 928 -31.74 6.52 -1.29
C THR A 928 -30.78 7.55 -0.70
N GLU A 929 -29.88 7.12 0.19
CA GLU A 929 -28.83 7.99 0.76
C GLU A 929 -27.87 8.53 -0.31
N ASN A 930 -27.47 7.69 -1.27
CA ASN A 930 -26.60 8.09 -2.37
C ASN A 930 -27.30 9.02 -3.36
N CYS A 931 -28.57 8.77 -3.71
CA CYS A 931 -29.39 9.65 -4.55
C CYS A 931 -29.54 11.03 -3.93
N THR A 932 -29.73 11.10 -2.61
CA THR A 932 -29.79 12.37 -1.88
C THR A 932 -28.47 13.12 -1.94
N THR A 933 -27.34 12.41 -1.73
CA THR A 933 -26.00 12.98 -1.77
C THR A 933 -25.64 13.51 -3.16
N LEU A 934 -26.02 12.79 -4.22
CA LEU A 934 -25.77 13.14 -5.62
C LEU A 934 -26.81 14.11 -6.20
N LYS A 935 -27.77 14.57 -5.39
CA LYS A 935 -28.85 15.52 -5.80
C LYS A 935 -29.70 15.01 -6.98
N PHE A 936 -30.02 13.71 -6.97
CA PHE A 936 -30.97 13.16 -7.93
C PHE A 936 -32.32 13.92 -7.84
N LYS A 937 -32.99 14.08 -8.96
CA LYS A 937 -34.42 14.36 -8.95
C LYS A 937 -35.08 13.16 -8.30
N PRO A 938 -36.19 13.31 -7.52
CA PRO A 938 -36.68 12.24 -6.66
C PRO A 938 -36.82 10.92 -7.43
N GLY A 939 -36.07 9.91 -6.92
CA GLY A 939 -36.21 8.52 -7.30
C GLY A 939 -36.98 7.78 -6.20
N SER A 940 -37.88 6.89 -6.55
CA SER A 940 -38.66 6.07 -5.62
C SER A 940 -38.53 4.60 -5.96
N PHE A 941 -38.56 3.75 -4.95
CA PHE A 941 -38.79 2.32 -5.13
C PHE A 941 -40.31 2.14 -5.19
N GLU A 942 -40.79 1.52 -6.25
CA GLU A 942 -42.23 1.24 -6.45
C GLU A 942 -42.48 -0.25 -6.23
N PRO A 943 -43.48 -0.62 -5.42
CA PRO A 943 -43.95 -2.00 -5.37
C PRO A 943 -44.72 -2.27 -6.66
N GLU A 944 -44.49 -3.45 -7.32
CA GLU A 944 -45.38 -3.96 -8.36
C GLU A 944 -46.76 -4.27 -7.83
#